data_053ae974f5e6a7a67eea26d1e579cfe0
#
_entry.id   053ae974f5e6a7a67eea26d1e579cfe0
#
_cell.length_a   1.000
_cell.length_b   1.000
_cell.length_c   1.000
_cell.angle_alpha   90.00
_cell.angle_beta   90.00
_cell.angle_gamma   90.00
#
_symmetry.space_group_name_H-M   'P 1'
#
loop_
_entity.id
_entity.type
_entity.pdbx_description
1 polymer ?
#
loop_
_entity_poly.entity_id
_entity_poly.type
_entity_poly.pdbx_seq_one_letter_code
_entity_poly.pdbx_strand_id
1 'polypeptide(L)'
;MYRILLLALLSVGLALPAWADYDSGYKAFKSGNYSAAMDQLLPLAKQGDPKAQRIVGNMYADGLGVDEDDATAAKWYQRAADQGYGPAMADLGDLYFYGNGVEQNQATAVKWYRRGAERGDPESEYDYGLIFHDGSAGQKQNFDAAMKWFLRAAAQGDAPALNMVGYMHDLGEGVDEDPHEAFGWYQRAADKGFEIAEYNLGVMYQNGRGVDKNPTLAARWYRKAADKGDADSQAALGYLYEQGLGVRTDLVQAITLYKAAAKQGSSRALNNLGVLYHDGTGLPKNLVNAYVLYALAADKAESGDDRKLALDNRNDVAKELTAADLAKAKSLREDASKNLDLVLPGQDVASAGDTGSPDVGANGKKPKDLPQGGPDATTKVPDKAATVPPQPSGPGTLVGSVKAALTALGYDAGGKDNTLTDRTVAAIKSFQKDKGMPVTGQISEDLLAALLAARFELTTASKSADTGGGDAKLELYATGSGFYVSPLGHIVTNDHVVDGCKEMRLANGTVLELIITDKANDLALLKAPKPGPSFVHFRDGRGVRTGEGILIAGFPLRDEISSEINVTTGNVSSLAGPNNDRTLIQITAPVQHGNSGGPVLDLAGNVVGVVQSKFDPSADTGDDNTIDVPQNVNFAVSANTLRSFLDAQEVDYESAPSTTTLSSAEIANRAHGFTVSLECWQ
;
A
#
# COMPACT_ATOMS: atom_id res chain seq x y z
N MET A 1 -34.89 -76.24 35.37
CA MET A 1 -34.60 -76.49 33.95
C MET A 1 -34.87 -75.20 33.14
N TYR A 2 -33.91 -74.33 32.97
CA TYR A 2 -34.04 -73.12 32.21
C TYR A 2 -33.29 -73.28 30.89
N ARG A 3 -33.98 -73.09 29.78
CA ARG A 3 -33.39 -73.01 28.43
C ARG A 3 -32.88 -71.56 28.21
N ILE A 4 -31.59 -71.43 27.95
CA ILE A 4 -30.95 -70.20 27.53
C ILE A 4 -31.13 -70.12 26.02
N LEU A 5 -31.87 -69.12 25.52
CA LEU A 5 -31.94 -68.74 24.12
C LEU A 5 -30.80 -67.71 23.88
N LEU A 6 -29.80 -68.08 23.10
CA LEU A 6 -28.83 -67.16 22.57
C LEU A 6 -29.47 -66.40 21.39
N LEU A 7 -29.76 -65.14 21.56
CA LEU A 7 -30.04 -64.18 20.46
C LEU A 7 -28.72 -63.68 19.88
N ALA A 8 -28.39 -64.15 18.70
CA ALA A 8 -27.35 -63.58 17.88
C ALA A 8 -27.86 -62.25 17.30
N LEU A 9 -27.45 -61.11 17.88
CA LEU A 9 -27.57 -59.78 17.30
C LEU A 9 -26.62 -59.65 16.12
N LEU A 10 -27.13 -59.81 14.87
CA LEU A 10 -26.43 -59.30 13.69
C LEU A 10 -26.36 -57.77 13.83
N SER A 11 -25.20 -57.29 14.18
CA SER A 11 -24.85 -55.84 14.00
C SER A 11 -24.71 -55.57 12.53
N VAL A 12 -25.80 -55.28 11.86
CA VAL A 12 -25.74 -54.53 10.59
C VAL A 12 -25.23 -53.13 10.97
N GLY A 13 -23.95 -52.87 10.68
CA GLY A 13 -23.41 -51.54 10.79
C GLY A 13 -24.13 -50.65 9.76
N LEU A 14 -25.21 -50.03 10.19
CA LEU A 14 -25.71 -48.84 9.52
C LEU A 14 -24.59 -47.80 9.67
N ALA A 15 -23.83 -47.60 8.58
CA ALA A 15 -23.02 -46.39 8.44
C ALA A 15 -24.01 -45.25 8.61
N LEU A 16 -23.94 -44.59 9.76
CA LEU A 16 -24.64 -43.31 9.96
C LEU A 16 -24.22 -42.42 8.78
N PRO A 17 -25.15 -41.81 8.07
CA PRO A 17 -24.77 -40.84 7.06
C PRO A 17 -23.85 -39.82 7.76
N ALA A 18 -22.69 -39.55 7.15
CA ALA A 18 -21.81 -38.50 7.62
C ALA A 18 -22.69 -37.28 7.83
N TRP A 19 -22.78 -36.78 9.07
CA TRP A 19 -23.62 -35.65 9.39
C TRP A 19 -23.09 -34.50 8.55
N ALA A 20 -23.99 -33.90 7.79
CA ALA A 20 -23.65 -32.69 7.02
C ALA A 20 -23.16 -31.65 8.02
N ASP A 21 -21.94 -31.17 7.81
CA ASP A 21 -21.25 -30.23 8.67
C ASP A 21 -20.96 -28.94 7.90
N TYR A 22 -21.44 -27.82 8.44
CA TYR A 22 -21.30 -26.52 7.79
C TYR A 22 -19.83 -26.16 7.62
N ASP A 23 -19.00 -26.34 8.66
CA ASP A 23 -17.60 -25.93 8.63
C ASP A 23 -16.78 -26.73 7.60
N SER A 24 -17.03 -28.03 7.50
CA SER A 24 -16.43 -28.89 6.46
C SER A 24 -16.89 -28.49 5.05
N GLY A 25 -18.19 -28.22 4.89
CA GLY A 25 -18.74 -27.76 3.61
C GLY A 25 -18.20 -26.39 3.21
N TYR A 26 -18.11 -25.45 4.14
CA TYR A 26 -17.55 -24.12 3.90
C TYR A 26 -16.05 -24.18 3.60
N LYS A 27 -15.29 -25.02 4.30
CA LYS A 27 -13.88 -25.25 4.00
C LYS A 27 -13.68 -25.83 2.58
N ALA A 28 -14.53 -26.80 2.19
CA ALA A 28 -14.51 -27.34 0.83
C ALA A 28 -14.81 -26.25 -0.22
N PHE A 29 -15.81 -25.40 0.05
CA PHE A 29 -16.12 -24.24 -0.80
C PHE A 29 -14.92 -23.30 -0.96
N LYS A 30 -14.30 -22.89 0.13
CA LYS A 30 -13.12 -22.00 0.13
C LYS A 30 -11.90 -22.61 -0.57
N SER A 31 -11.77 -23.94 -0.57
CA SER A 31 -10.67 -24.61 -1.28
C SER A 31 -10.95 -24.92 -2.75
N GLY A 32 -12.10 -24.49 -3.29
CA GLY A 32 -12.52 -24.77 -4.68
C GLY A 32 -13.03 -26.18 -4.92
N ASN A 33 -13.20 -27.00 -3.87
CA ASN A 33 -13.80 -28.32 -3.99
C ASN A 33 -15.34 -28.23 -3.91
N TYR A 34 -15.92 -27.68 -4.96
CA TYR A 34 -17.34 -27.32 -4.99
C TYR A 34 -18.28 -28.54 -4.93
N SER A 35 -17.88 -29.70 -5.49
CA SER A 35 -18.66 -30.93 -5.37
C SER A 35 -18.79 -31.36 -3.92
N ALA A 36 -17.69 -31.41 -3.18
CA ALA A 36 -17.72 -31.76 -1.76
C ALA A 36 -18.45 -30.69 -0.91
N ALA A 37 -18.33 -29.41 -1.30
CA ALA A 37 -19.07 -28.32 -0.65
C ALA A 37 -20.58 -28.51 -0.81
N MET A 38 -21.05 -28.81 -2.02
CA MET A 38 -22.47 -29.04 -2.31
C MET A 38 -23.01 -30.25 -1.54
N ASP A 39 -22.25 -31.35 -1.50
CA ASP A 39 -22.62 -32.58 -0.78
C ASP A 39 -22.88 -32.32 0.73
N GLN A 40 -22.14 -31.41 1.35
CA GLN A 40 -22.26 -31.04 2.75
C GLN A 40 -23.27 -29.91 2.97
N LEU A 41 -23.29 -28.87 2.17
CA LEU A 41 -24.05 -27.65 2.41
C LEU A 41 -25.52 -27.77 1.94
N LEU A 42 -25.79 -28.49 0.82
CA LEU A 42 -27.16 -28.60 0.32
C LEU A 42 -28.14 -29.31 1.28
N PRO A 43 -27.75 -30.39 1.98
CA PRO A 43 -28.62 -30.98 3.03
C PRO A 43 -28.94 -29.99 4.15
N LEU A 44 -27.96 -29.20 4.61
CA LEU A 44 -28.13 -28.19 5.66
C LEU A 44 -29.03 -27.04 5.18
N ALA A 45 -28.81 -26.55 3.95
CA ALA A 45 -29.66 -25.55 3.33
C ALA A 45 -31.12 -26.00 3.21
N LYS A 46 -31.35 -27.27 2.83
CA LYS A 46 -32.70 -27.89 2.83
C LYS A 46 -33.31 -28.01 4.19
N GLN A 47 -32.50 -28.18 5.24
CA GLN A 47 -32.95 -28.20 6.64
C GLN A 47 -33.25 -26.81 7.20
N GLY A 48 -32.88 -25.75 6.46
CA GLY A 48 -33.20 -24.38 6.82
C GLY A 48 -32.03 -23.59 7.35
N ASP A 49 -30.78 -24.10 7.37
CA ASP A 49 -29.60 -23.32 7.79
C ASP A 49 -29.38 -22.12 6.86
N PRO A 50 -29.48 -20.86 7.36
CA PRO A 50 -29.40 -19.68 6.49
C PRO A 50 -28.01 -19.43 5.93
N LYS A 51 -26.94 -19.83 6.63
CA LYS A 51 -25.58 -19.72 6.14
C LYS A 51 -25.33 -20.68 4.97
N ALA A 52 -25.77 -21.93 5.14
CA ALA A 52 -25.70 -22.93 4.08
C ALA A 52 -26.57 -22.52 2.86
N GLN A 53 -27.75 -21.93 3.10
CA GLN A 53 -28.61 -21.42 2.04
C GLN A 53 -27.92 -20.34 1.23
N ARG A 54 -27.23 -19.37 1.88
CA ARG A 54 -26.46 -18.33 1.17
C ARG A 54 -25.38 -18.95 0.31
N ILE A 55 -24.53 -19.84 0.87
CA ILE A 55 -23.42 -20.45 0.11
C ILE A 55 -23.94 -21.31 -1.06
N VAL A 56 -25.01 -22.06 -0.87
CA VAL A 56 -25.66 -22.81 -1.97
C VAL A 56 -26.20 -21.83 -3.02
N GLY A 57 -26.75 -20.69 -2.61
CA GLY A 57 -27.12 -19.60 -3.50
C GLY A 57 -25.95 -19.10 -4.32
N ASN A 58 -24.81 -18.78 -3.69
CA ASN A 58 -23.58 -18.35 -4.38
C ASN A 58 -23.10 -19.40 -5.39
N MET A 59 -23.17 -20.69 -5.02
CA MET A 59 -22.78 -21.77 -5.93
C MET A 59 -23.63 -21.82 -7.19
N TYR A 60 -24.94 -21.53 -7.09
CA TYR A 60 -25.81 -21.43 -8.27
C TYR A 60 -25.60 -20.12 -9.04
N ALA A 61 -25.38 -18.99 -8.36
CA ALA A 61 -25.13 -17.71 -9.02
C ALA A 61 -23.85 -17.71 -9.85
N ASP A 62 -22.79 -18.36 -9.35
CA ASP A 62 -21.47 -18.37 -9.97
C ASP A 62 -21.18 -19.65 -10.79
N GLY A 63 -22.13 -20.60 -10.88
CA GLY A 63 -21.93 -21.87 -11.56
C GLY A 63 -20.86 -22.77 -10.92
N LEU A 64 -20.67 -22.68 -9.58
CA LEU A 64 -19.62 -23.38 -8.86
C LEU A 64 -20.03 -24.81 -8.47
N GLY A 65 -19.59 -25.78 -9.25
CA GLY A 65 -19.91 -27.21 -9.08
C GLY A 65 -21.35 -27.60 -9.50
N VAL A 66 -22.10 -26.65 -10.03
CA VAL A 66 -23.43 -26.78 -10.64
C VAL A 66 -23.50 -25.85 -11.84
N ASP A 67 -24.48 -26.04 -12.72
CA ASP A 67 -24.76 -25.07 -13.77
C ASP A 67 -25.24 -23.74 -13.15
N GLU A 68 -24.80 -22.63 -13.73
CA GLU A 68 -25.21 -21.28 -13.33
C GLU A 68 -26.72 -21.12 -13.47
N ASP A 69 -27.39 -20.71 -12.38
CA ASP A 69 -28.83 -20.48 -12.32
C ASP A 69 -29.18 -19.42 -11.28
N ASP A 70 -29.17 -18.17 -11.69
CA ASP A 70 -29.51 -17.02 -10.86
C ASP A 70 -30.93 -17.11 -10.28
N ALA A 71 -31.89 -17.71 -11.03
CA ALA A 71 -33.26 -17.86 -10.52
C ALA A 71 -33.35 -18.89 -9.38
N THR A 72 -32.46 -19.89 -9.36
CA THR A 72 -32.31 -20.81 -8.24
C THR A 72 -31.54 -20.17 -7.11
N ALA A 73 -30.50 -19.38 -7.38
CA ALA A 73 -29.77 -18.57 -6.39
C ALA A 73 -30.74 -17.64 -5.63
N ALA A 74 -31.57 -16.88 -6.36
CA ALA A 74 -32.59 -16.01 -5.78
C ALA A 74 -33.51 -16.73 -4.78
N LYS A 75 -33.93 -17.95 -5.08
CA LYS A 75 -34.77 -18.74 -4.18
C LYS A 75 -34.06 -19.14 -2.87
N TRP A 76 -32.73 -19.41 -2.96
CA TRP A 76 -31.95 -19.74 -1.78
C TRP A 76 -31.65 -18.51 -0.94
N TYR A 77 -31.27 -17.38 -1.55
CA TYR A 77 -31.10 -16.11 -0.86
C TYR A 77 -32.38 -15.63 -0.22
N GLN A 78 -33.55 -15.76 -0.91
CA GLN A 78 -34.84 -15.40 -0.35
C GLN A 78 -35.12 -16.18 0.94
N ARG A 79 -34.87 -17.52 0.94
CA ARG A 79 -35.08 -18.35 2.14
C ARG A 79 -34.22 -17.93 3.32
N ALA A 80 -32.96 -17.60 3.07
CA ALA A 80 -32.05 -17.12 4.10
C ALA A 80 -32.40 -15.70 4.58
N ALA A 81 -32.77 -14.80 3.67
CA ALA A 81 -33.18 -13.43 3.95
C ALA A 81 -34.50 -13.38 4.75
N ASP A 82 -35.45 -14.28 4.48
CA ASP A 82 -36.70 -14.37 5.22
C ASP A 82 -36.48 -14.80 6.69
N GLN A 83 -35.42 -15.53 6.97
CA GLN A 83 -34.99 -15.87 8.34
C GLN A 83 -34.23 -14.72 9.02
N GLY A 84 -34.00 -13.61 8.34
CA GLY A 84 -33.30 -12.46 8.90
C GLY A 84 -31.77 -12.48 8.71
N TYR A 85 -31.25 -13.35 7.85
CA TYR A 85 -29.80 -13.42 7.60
C TYR A 85 -29.35 -12.26 6.69
N GLY A 86 -28.63 -11.30 7.27
CA GLY A 86 -28.23 -10.04 6.63
C GLY A 86 -27.46 -10.24 5.32
N PRO A 87 -26.37 -11.05 5.30
CA PRO A 87 -25.61 -11.26 4.07
C PRO A 87 -26.44 -11.75 2.87
N ALA A 88 -27.47 -12.59 3.10
CA ALA A 88 -28.36 -13.01 2.02
C ALA A 88 -29.35 -11.92 1.60
N MET A 89 -29.57 -10.90 2.44
CA MET A 89 -30.36 -9.72 2.06
C MET A 89 -29.59 -8.82 1.10
N ALA A 90 -28.27 -8.68 1.28
CA ALA A 90 -27.40 -7.99 0.33
C ALA A 90 -27.41 -8.72 -1.02
N ASP A 91 -27.07 -10.02 -1.05
CA ASP A 91 -27.07 -10.82 -2.28
C ASP A 91 -28.43 -10.75 -3.03
N LEU A 92 -29.55 -10.84 -2.29
CA LEU A 92 -30.89 -10.74 -2.89
C LEU A 92 -31.19 -9.33 -3.38
N GLY A 93 -30.68 -8.30 -2.70
CA GLY A 93 -30.72 -6.92 -3.12
C GLY A 93 -30.05 -6.74 -4.47
N ASP A 94 -28.85 -7.30 -4.65
CA ASP A 94 -28.10 -7.26 -5.91
C ASP A 94 -28.88 -7.91 -7.06
N LEU A 95 -29.45 -9.10 -6.83
CA LEU A 95 -30.23 -9.75 -7.88
C LEU A 95 -31.40 -8.87 -8.34
N TYR A 96 -32.12 -8.21 -7.42
CA TYR A 96 -33.19 -7.27 -7.80
C TYR A 96 -32.66 -5.97 -8.40
N PHE A 97 -31.47 -5.52 -8.01
CA PHE A 97 -30.88 -4.28 -8.52
C PHE A 97 -30.48 -4.40 -9.99
N TYR A 98 -29.84 -5.53 -10.34
CA TYR A 98 -29.37 -5.81 -11.70
C TYR A 98 -30.36 -6.60 -12.56
N GLY A 99 -31.31 -7.30 -11.99
CA GLY A 99 -32.29 -8.13 -12.70
C GLY A 99 -31.75 -9.53 -13.02
N ASN A 100 -30.80 -10.04 -12.22
CA ASN A 100 -30.21 -11.36 -12.42
C ASN A 100 -31.11 -12.44 -11.84
N GLY A 101 -31.65 -13.32 -12.69
CA GLY A 101 -32.55 -14.40 -12.29
C GLY A 101 -33.92 -13.98 -11.75
N VAL A 102 -34.15 -12.67 -11.60
CA VAL A 102 -35.42 -12.03 -11.18
C VAL A 102 -35.71 -10.83 -12.07
N GLU A 103 -36.98 -10.39 -12.08
CA GLU A 103 -37.31 -9.12 -12.75
C GLU A 103 -36.63 -7.95 -12.01
N GLN A 104 -35.89 -7.14 -12.77
CA GLN A 104 -35.21 -5.96 -12.21
C GLN A 104 -36.18 -5.05 -11.46
N ASN A 105 -35.87 -4.78 -10.20
CA ASN A 105 -36.68 -3.93 -9.34
C ASN A 105 -35.84 -3.23 -8.28
N GLN A 106 -35.29 -2.08 -8.63
CA GLN A 106 -34.43 -1.32 -7.74
C GLN A 106 -35.12 -0.88 -6.44
N ALA A 107 -36.44 -0.62 -6.47
CA ALA A 107 -37.17 -0.28 -5.25
C ALA A 107 -37.28 -1.50 -4.28
N THR A 108 -37.28 -2.72 -4.80
CA THR A 108 -37.22 -3.94 -4.01
C THR A 108 -35.79 -4.17 -3.49
N ALA A 109 -34.78 -3.93 -4.31
CA ALA A 109 -33.37 -3.99 -3.90
C ALA A 109 -33.09 -3.08 -2.68
N VAL A 110 -33.49 -1.79 -2.77
CA VAL A 110 -33.37 -0.83 -1.65
C VAL A 110 -34.03 -1.33 -0.36
N LYS A 111 -35.19 -2.02 -0.47
CA LYS A 111 -35.83 -2.58 0.73
C LYS A 111 -35.00 -3.69 1.37
N TRP A 112 -34.33 -4.53 0.56
CA TRP A 112 -33.49 -5.60 1.06
C TRP A 112 -32.20 -5.06 1.65
N TYR A 113 -31.49 -4.17 0.97
CA TYR A 113 -30.30 -3.50 1.51
C TYR A 113 -30.62 -2.81 2.84
N ARG A 114 -31.68 -1.99 2.89
CA ARG A 114 -32.09 -1.35 4.15
C ARG A 114 -32.34 -2.36 5.25
N ARG A 115 -33.06 -3.46 4.95
CA ARG A 115 -33.41 -4.47 5.94
C ARG A 115 -32.19 -5.23 6.48
N GLY A 116 -31.19 -5.48 5.65
CA GLY A 116 -29.88 -6.02 6.04
C GLY A 116 -29.09 -5.03 6.87
N ALA A 117 -28.99 -3.78 6.41
CA ALA A 117 -28.30 -2.69 7.10
C ALA A 117 -28.89 -2.39 8.49
N GLU A 118 -30.22 -2.42 8.64
CA GLU A 118 -30.90 -2.28 9.94
C GLU A 118 -30.57 -3.44 10.91
N ARG A 119 -30.11 -4.59 10.39
CA ARG A 119 -29.63 -5.73 11.18
C ARG A 119 -28.14 -5.70 11.46
N GLY A 120 -27.45 -4.69 10.95
CA GLY A 120 -26.02 -4.51 11.17
C GLY A 120 -25.15 -5.40 10.26
N ASP A 121 -25.67 -5.82 9.12
CA ASP A 121 -24.88 -6.52 8.12
C ASP A 121 -24.02 -5.53 7.34
N PRO A 122 -22.68 -5.67 7.36
CA PRO A 122 -21.78 -4.65 6.78
C PRO A 122 -21.89 -4.54 5.26
N GLU A 123 -22.13 -5.62 4.54
CA GLU A 123 -22.33 -5.64 3.09
C GLU A 123 -23.59 -4.84 2.72
N SER A 124 -24.71 -5.13 3.41
CA SER A 124 -25.95 -4.36 3.23
C SER A 124 -25.83 -2.89 3.66
N GLU A 125 -25.03 -2.57 4.71
CA GLU A 125 -24.76 -1.21 5.13
C GLU A 125 -23.98 -0.45 4.05
N TYR A 126 -23.00 -1.09 3.42
CA TYR A 126 -22.25 -0.56 2.30
C TYR A 126 -23.15 -0.29 1.08
N ASP A 127 -23.92 -1.27 0.62
CA ASP A 127 -24.80 -1.16 -0.53
C ASP A 127 -25.87 -0.09 -0.33
N TYR A 128 -26.44 -0.05 0.90
CA TYR A 128 -27.41 0.99 1.22
C TYR A 128 -26.77 2.39 1.28
N GLY A 129 -25.50 2.47 1.69
CA GLY A 129 -24.68 3.68 1.60
C GLY A 129 -24.50 4.14 0.16
N LEU A 130 -24.18 3.24 -0.78
CA LEU A 130 -24.04 3.52 -2.20
C LEU A 130 -25.33 4.11 -2.81
N ILE A 131 -26.50 3.61 -2.44
CA ILE A 131 -27.77 4.15 -2.90
C ILE A 131 -27.93 5.63 -2.56
N PHE A 132 -27.47 6.07 -1.39
CA PHE A 132 -27.50 7.48 -1.00
C PHE A 132 -26.35 8.27 -1.62
N HIS A 133 -25.19 7.68 -1.78
CA HIS A 133 -24.03 8.31 -2.39
C HIS A 133 -24.33 8.67 -3.85
N ASP A 134 -24.87 7.75 -4.63
CA ASP A 134 -25.12 7.92 -6.05
C ASP A 134 -26.47 8.63 -6.35
N GLY A 135 -27.36 8.72 -5.39
CA GLY A 135 -28.73 9.18 -5.62
C GLY A 135 -29.49 8.25 -6.56
N SER A 136 -29.29 6.95 -6.44
CA SER A 136 -29.83 5.92 -7.33
C SER A 136 -31.12 5.28 -6.80
N ALA A 137 -31.74 4.39 -7.58
CA ALA A 137 -32.91 3.61 -7.20
C ALA A 137 -34.09 4.42 -6.59
N GLY A 138 -34.27 5.67 -7.09
CA GLY A 138 -35.34 6.57 -6.65
C GLY A 138 -35.05 7.32 -5.35
N GLN A 139 -33.87 7.16 -4.77
CA GLN A 139 -33.37 8.01 -3.68
C GLN A 139 -32.66 9.23 -4.25
N LYS A 140 -32.69 10.34 -3.49
CA LYS A 140 -31.87 11.51 -3.80
C LYS A 140 -30.47 11.30 -3.22
N GLN A 141 -29.46 11.80 -3.94
CA GLN A 141 -28.11 11.86 -3.43
C GLN A 141 -28.07 12.56 -2.06
N ASN A 142 -27.41 11.92 -1.11
CA ASN A 142 -27.29 12.40 0.26
C ASN A 142 -25.99 11.86 0.87
N PHE A 143 -24.93 12.62 0.75
CA PHE A 143 -23.60 12.24 1.24
C PHE A 143 -23.53 12.04 2.76
N ASP A 144 -24.30 12.83 3.55
CA ASP A 144 -24.35 12.65 5.01
C ASP A 144 -24.95 11.27 5.38
N ALA A 145 -26.00 10.86 4.66
CA ALA A 145 -26.59 9.55 4.86
C ALA A 145 -25.65 8.44 4.39
N ALA A 146 -25.00 8.58 3.25
CA ALA A 146 -24.00 7.66 2.72
C ALA A 146 -22.84 7.47 3.71
N MET A 147 -22.20 8.57 4.14
CA MET A 147 -21.12 8.56 5.11
C MET A 147 -21.50 7.82 6.40
N LYS A 148 -22.71 8.05 6.91
CA LYS A 148 -23.18 7.38 8.11
C LYS A 148 -23.26 5.84 7.95
N TRP A 149 -23.71 5.35 6.80
CA TRP A 149 -23.80 3.93 6.54
C TRP A 149 -22.42 3.33 6.26
N PHE A 150 -21.57 3.99 5.47
CA PHE A 150 -20.21 3.55 5.24
C PHE A 150 -19.38 3.48 6.53
N LEU A 151 -19.52 4.47 7.44
CA LEU A 151 -18.83 4.43 8.73
C LEU A 151 -19.27 3.25 9.60
N ARG A 152 -20.55 2.81 9.51
CA ARG A 152 -21.04 1.64 10.24
C ARG A 152 -20.43 0.35 9.70
N ALA A 153 -20.43 0.17 8.38
CA ALA A 153 -19.81 -0.97 7.73
C ALA A 153 -18.28 -0.98 7.96
N ALA A 154 -17.63 0.17 7.82
CA ALA A 154 -16.19 0.35 8.08
C ALA A 154 -15.79 0.05 9.53
N ALA A 155 -16.67 0.34 10.50
CA ALA A 155 -16.44 -0.02 11.91
C ALA A 155 -16.41 -1.53 12.13
N GLN A 156 -17.07 -2.30 11.27
CA GLN A 156 -17.05 -3.77 11.27
C GLN A 156 -15.88 -4.33 10.43
N GLY A 157 -15.10 -3.45 9.82
CA GLY A 157 -13.93 -3.82 9.01
C GLY A 157 -14.27 -4.18 7.57
N ASP A 158 -15.40 -3.74 7.05
CA ASP A 158 -15.74 -3.88 5.64
C ASP A 158 -14.77 -3.05 4.80
N ALA A 159 -14.02 -3.70 3.92
CA ALA A 159 -12.94 -3.06 3.17
C ALA A 159 -13.45 -2.09 2.08
N PRO A 160 -14.49 -2.42 1.29
CA PRO A 160 -15.15 -1.47 0.41
C PRO A 160 -15.63 -0.21 1.13
N ALA A 161 -16.28 -0.34 2.29
CA ALA A 161 -16.76 0.81 3.05
C ALA A 161 -15.61 1.65 3.62
N LEU A 162 -14.52 1.03 4.09
CA LEU A 162 -13.30 1.73 4.48
C LEU A 162 -12.77 2.58 3.32
N ASN A 163 -12.72 2.01 2.11
CA ASN A 163 -12.29 2.74 0.92
C ASN A 163 -13.24 3.89 0.58
N MET A 164 -14.56 3.69 0.66
CA MET A 164 -15.54 4.75 0.37
C MET A 164 -15.48 5.91 1.38
N VAL A 165 -15.26 5.63 2.66
CA VAL A 165 -15.02 6.70 3.64
C VAL A 165 -13.77 7.50 3.28
N GLY A 166 -12.68 6.81 2.87
CA GLY A 166 -11.47 7.46 2.37
C GLY A 166 -11.76 8.33 1.14
N TYR A 167 -12.50 7.81 0.19
CA TYR A 167 -12.90 8.52 -1.03
C TYR A 167 -13.70 9.79 -0.74
N MET A 168 -14.68 9.72 0.15
CA MET A 168 -15.50 10.86 0.55
C MET A 168 -14.66 11.95 1.25
N HIS A 169 -13.66 11.58 2.07
CA HIS A 169 -12.70 12.54 2.63
C HIS A 169 -11.77 13.11 1.56
N ASP A 170 -11.34 12.31 0.58
CA ASP A 170 -10.45 12.76 -0.48
C ASP A 170 -11.09 13.81 -1.39
N LEU A 171 -12.40 13.71 -1.63
CA LEU A 171 -13.15 14.63 -2.49
C LEU A 171 -13.97 15.71 -1.74
N GLY A 172 -14.10 15.59 -0.42
CA GLY A 172 -14.95 16.50 0.37
C GLY A 172 -16.44 16.26 0.18
N GLU A 173 -16.86 15.00 0.00
CA GLU A 173 -18.27 14.64 -0.22
C GLU A 173 -18.99 14.40 1.12
N GLY A 174 -19.84 15.33 1.54
CA GLY A 174 -20.54 15.28 2.85
C GLY A 174 -19.65 15.54 4.06
N VAL A 175 -18.36 15.81 3.84
CA VAL A 175 -17.37 16.20 4.84
C VAL A 175 -16.41 17.20 4.21
N ASP A 176 -15.63 17.90 5.03
CA ASP A 176 -14.55 18.73 4.50
C ASP A 176 -13.51 17.86 3.79
N GLU A 177 -12.97 18.35 2.67
CA GLU A 177 -11.89 17.68 1.94
C GLU A 177 -10.67 17.55 2.87
N ASP A 178 -10.27 16.30 3.17
CA ASP A 178 -9.09 15.97 3.95
C ASP A 178 -8.36 14.76 3.36
N PRO A 179 -7.40 14.99 2.43
CA PRO A 179 -6.62 13.91 1.85
C PRO A 179 -5.78 13.13 2.86
N HIS A 180 -5.46 13.74 4.00
CA HIS A 180 -4.68 13.09 5.04
C HIS A 180 -5.51 12.06 5.82
N GLU A 181 -6.77 12.43 6.16
CA GLU A 181 -7.73 11.48 6.72
C GLU A 181 -8.06 10.38 5.70
N ALA A 182 -8.23 10.75 4.41
CA ALA A 182 -8.45 9.79 3.31
C ALA A 182 -7.34 8.74 3.23
N PHE A 183 -6.07 9.15 3.33
CA PHE A 183 -4.94 8.23 3.35
C PHE A 183 -5.08 7.18 4.46
N GLY A 184 -5.42 7.59 5.68
CA GLY A 184 -5.61 6.68 6.80
C GLY A 184 -6.73 5.65 6.56
N TRP A 185 -7.80 6.06 5.89
CA TRP A 185 -8.90 5.15 5.54
C TRP A 185 -8.54 4.19 4.41
N TYR A 186 -7.87 4.66 3.36
CA TYR A 186 -7.34 3.81 2.29
C TYR A 186 -6.32 2.80 2.81
N GLN A 187 -5.44 3.22 3.74
CA GLN A 187 -4.48 2.31 4.37
C GLN A 187 -5.21 1.15 5.07
N ARG A 188 -6.24 1.42 5.86
CA ARG A 188 -7.04 0.40 6.54
C ARG A 188 -7.73 -0.56 5.57
N ALA A 189 -8.22 -0.07 4.43
CA ALA A 189 -8.81 -0.91 3.40
C ALA A 189 -7.75 -1.77 2.70
N ALA A 190 -6.58 -1.20 2.39
CA ALA A 190 -5.45 -1.88 1.78
C ALA A 190 -4.82 -2.95 2.70
N ASP A 191 -4.78 -2.72 4.03
CA ASP A 191 -4.35 -3.71 5.03
C ASP A 191 -5.26 -4.96 5.04
N LYS A 192 -6.49 -4.83 4.54
CA LYS A 192 -7.40 -5.96 4.31
C LYS A 192 -7.27 -6.56 2.91
N GLY A 193 -6.36 -6.06 2.12
CA GLY A 193 -6.10 -6.54 0.77
C GLY A 193 -7.10 -6.04 -0.26
N PHE A 194 -7.74 -4.90 -0.05
CA PHE A 194 -8.66 -4.33 -1.02
C PHE A 194 -7.89 -3.59 -2.12
N GLU A 195 -7.91 -4.12 -3.34
CA GLU A 195 -7.08 -3.68 -4.46
C GLU A 195 -7.32 -2.23 -4.88
N ILE A 196 -8.58 -1.75 -4.81
CA ILE A 196 -8.90 -0.35 -5.14
C ILE A 196 -8.23 0.61 -4.14
N ALA A 197 -8.19 0.25 -2.85
CA ALA A 197 -7.49 1.05 -1.86
C ALA A 197 -5.97 1.00 -2.03
N GLU A 198 -5.41 -0.14 -2.43
CA GLU A 198 -3.99 -0.25 -2.80
C GLU A 198 -3.67 0.66 -4.00
N TYR A 199 -4.53 0.70 -5.02
CA TYR A 199 -4.43 1.66 -6.13
C TYR A 199 -4.48 3.10 -5.64
N ASN A 200 -5.48 3.47 -4.81
CA ASN A 200 -5.64 4.83 -4.29
C ASN A 200 -4.43 5.28 -3.48
N LEU A 201 -3.83 4.42 -2.65
CA LEU A 201 -2.56 4.71 -1.97
C LEU A 201 -1.43 4.95 -2.96
N GLY A 202 -1.36 4.14 -4.03
CA GLY A 202 -0.41 4.37 -5.13
C GLY A 202 -0.56 5.76 -5.73
N VAL A 203 -1.79 6.20 -5.99
CA VAL A 203 -2.12 7.55 -6.50
C VAL A 203 -1.70 8.64 -5.52
N MET A 204 -2.00 8.46 -4.23
CA MET A 204 -1.64 9.43 -3.19
C MET A 204 -0.13 9.61 -3.09
N TYR A 205 0.64 8.53 -3.06
CA TYR A 205 2.11 8.60 -3.07
C TYR A 205 2.68 9.16 -4.37
N GLN A 206 2.08 8.83 -5.52
CA GLN A 206 2.55 9.35 -6.81
C GLN A 206 2.39 10.86 -6.91
N ASN A 207 1.29 11.40 -6.40
CA ASN A 207 0.93 12.82 -6.52
C ASN A 207 1.40 13.65 -5.31
N GLY A 208 1.69 13.05 -4.17
CA GLY A 208 1.96 13.74 -2.91
C GLY A 208 0.67 14.34 -2.31
N ARG A 209 -0.46 13.61 -2.42
CA ARG A 209 -1.75 14.05 -1.91
C ARG A 209 -2.02 13.40 -0.55
N GLY A 210 -2.12 14.21 0.49
CA GLY A 210 -2.27 13.73 1.87
C GLY A 210 -1.04 13.05 2.47
N VAL A 211 0.01 12.81 1.68
CA VAL A 211 1.31 12.24 2.07
C VAL A 211 2.40 12.86 1.22
N ASP A 212 3.65 12.73 1.64
CA ASP A 212 4.78 13.14 0.82
C ASP A 212 4.86 12.33 -0.47
N LYS A 213 5.19 13.03 -1.57
CA LYS A 213 5.34 12.40 -2.88
C LYS A 213 6.46 11.35 -2.84
N ASN A 214 6.12 10.10 -3.10
CA ASN A 214 7.06 8.98 -3.13
C ASN A 214 6.74 7.99 -4.26
N PRO A 215 7.33 8.17 -5.45
CA PRO A 215 7.07 7.28 -6.59
C PRO A 215 7.47 5.82 -6.34
N THR A 216 8.44 5.56 -5.46
CA THR A 216 8.85 4.19 -5.10
C THR A 216 7.75 3.48 -4.31
N LEU A 217 7.14 4.16 -3.34
CA LEU A 217 5.98 3.61 -2.61
C LEU A 217 4.77 3.50 -3.52
N ALA A 218 4.54 4.47 -4.42
CA ALA A 218 3.50 4.36 -5.44
C ALA A 218 3.65 3.08 -6.28
N ALA A 219 4.86 2.80 -6.77
CA ALA A 219 5.13 1.59 -7.55
C ALA A 219 4.87 0.30 -6.76
N ARG A 220 5.16 0.28 -5.45
CA ARG A 220 4.87 -0.88 -4.57
C ARG A 220 3.38 -1.12 -4.41
N TRP A 221 2.62 -0.07 -4.12
CA TRP A 221 1.18 -0.17 -3.95
C TRP A 221 0.50 -0.57 -5.26
N TYR A 222 0.87 0.05 -6.38
CA TYR A 222 0.37 -0.37 -7.69
C TYR A 222 0.73 -1.82 -8.02
N ARG A 223 1.93 -2.30 -7.62
CA ARG A 223 2.30 -3.70 -7.85
C ARG A 223 1.42 -4.66 -7.06
N LYS A 224 1.13 -4.38 -5.78
CA LYS A 224 0.21 -5.20 -4.96
C LYS A 224 -1.15 -5.38 -5.63
N ALA A 225 -1.76 -4.30 -6.11
CA ALA A 225 -3.04 -4.35 -6.79
C ALA A 225 -2.92 -4.97 -8.20
N ALA A 226 -1.88 -4.65 -8.96
CA ALA A 226 -1.62 -5.20 -10.28
C ALA A 226 -1.43 -6.72 -10.27
N ASP A 227 -0.76 -7.26 -9.24
CA ASP A 227 -0.55 -8.71 -9.05
C ASP A 227 -1.87 -9.44 -8.76
N LYS A 228 -2.88 -8.74 -8.25
CA LYS A 228 -4.26 -9.24 -8.07
C LYS A 228 -5.10 -9.11 -9.35
N GLY A 229 -4.56 -8.45 -10.36
CA GLY A 229 -5.22 -8.29 -11.66
C GLY A 229 -5.85 -6.92 -11.91
N ASP A 230 -5.73 -5.97 -10.96
CA ASP A 230 -6.32 -4.63 -11.14
C ASP A 230 -5.75 -3.92 -12.36
N ALA A 231 -6.62 -3.56 -13.30
CA ALA A 231 -6.23 -3.01 -14.60
C ALA A 231 -5.67 -1.60 -14.51
N ASP A 232 -6.18 -0.77 -13.61
CA ASP A 232 -5.72 0.60 -13.43
C ASP A 232 -4.35 0.63 -12.78
N SER A 233 -4.10 -0.24 -11.79
CA SER A 233 -2.79 -0.43 -11.20
C SER A 233 -1.77 -1.00 -12.18
N GLN A 234 -2.17 -1.94 -13.05
CA GLN A 234 -1.31 -2.44 -14.13
C GLN A 234 -0.93 -1.30 -15.08
N ALA A 235 -1.89 -0.46 -15.49
CA ALA A 235 -1.62 0.69 -16.34
C ALA A 235 -0.72 1.73 -15.65
N ALA A 236 -0.99 2.05 -14.37
CA ALA A 236 -0.21 2.99 -13.59
C ALA A 236 1.22 2.49 -13.36
N LEU A 237 1.40 1.23 -12.97
CA LEU A 237 2.73 0.63 -12.80
C LEU A 237 3.50 0.56 -14.12
N GLY A 238 2.81 0.25 -15.23
CA GLY A 238 3.38 0.29 -16.57
C GLY A 238 3.94 1.67 -16.91
N TYR A 239 3.22 2.73 -16.58
CA TYR A 239 3.67 4.12 -16.75
C TYR A 239 4.92 4.44 -15.89
N LEU A 240 4.94 3.98 -14.64
CA LEU A 240 6.12 4.17 -13.80
C LEU A 240 7.35 3.47 -14.38
N TYR A 241 7.21 2.26 -14.92
CA TYR A 241 8.30 1.56 -15.60
C TYR A 241 8.73 2.25 -16.91
N GLU A 242 7.78 2.77 -17.69
CA GLU A 242 8.07 3.52 -18.92
C GLU A 242 8.88 4.77 -18.64
N GLN A 243 8.48 5.55 -17.63
CA GLN A 243 9.09 6.83 -17.29
C GLN A 243 10.26 6.72 -16.31
N GLY A 244 10.50 5.55 -15.69
CA GLY A 244 11.54 5.38 -14.68
C GLY A 244 11.24 6.13 -13.37
N LEU A 245 9.98 6.24 -12.99
CA LEU A 245 9.55 6.95 -11.79
C LEU A 245 9.47 6.01 -10.58
N GLY A 246 10.39 6.13 -9.65
CA GLY A 246 10.45 5.28 -8.46
C GLY A 246 10.84 3.82 -8.72
N VAL A 247 10.99 3.46 -9.97
CA VAL A 247 11.49 2.18 -10.47
C VAL A 247 12.45 2.44 -11.64
N ARG A 248 13.33 1.47 -11.92
CA ARG A 248 14.17 1.56 -13.13
C ARG A 248 13.29 1.51 -14.38
N THR A 249 13.63 2.33 -15.39
CA THR A 249 12.99 2.25 -16.71
C THR A 249 13.09 0.84 -17.28
N ASP A 250 11.94 0.25 -17.60
CA ASP A 250 11.84 -1.07 -18.21
C ASP A 250 10.64 -1.11 -19.16
N LEU A 251 10.91 -0.86 -20.45
CA LEU A 251 9.88 -0.83 -21.48
C LEU A 251 9.22 -2.20 -21.71
N VAL A 252 9.94 -3.31 -21.45
CA VAL A 252 9.39 -4.66 -21.59
C VAL A 252 8.32 -4.90 -20.53
N GLN A 253 8.62 -4.54 -19.28
CA GLN A 253 7.65 -4.60 -18.18
C GLN A 253 6.48 -3.64 -18.44
N ALA A 254 6.75 -2.40 -18.86
CA ALA A 254 5.70 -1.42 -19.17
C ALA A 254 4.71 -1.96 -20.22
N ILE A 255 5.23 -2.47 -21.35
CA ILE A 255 4.42 -3.04 -22.42
C ILE A 255 3.63 -4.27 -21.95
N THR A 256 4.24 -5.13 -21.13
CA THR A 256 3.58 -6.32 -20.57
C THR A 256 2.39 -5.92 -19.69
N LEU A 257 2.58 -4.96 -18.80
CA LEU A 257 1.54 -4.43 -17.93
C LEU A 257 0.43 -3.72 -18.71
N TYR A 258 0.79 -2.86 -19.65
CA TYR A 258 -0.19 -2.21 -20.53
C TYR A 258 -0.99 -3.22 -21.34
N LYS A 259 -0.35 -4.28 -21.84
CA LYS A 259 -1.03 -5.34 -22.57
C LYS A 259 -2.05 -6.07 -21.68
N ALA A 260 -1.69 -6.38 -20.42
CA ALA A 260 -2.58 -7.00 -19.46
C ALA A 260 -3.79 -6.11 -19.13
N ALA A 261 -3.55 -4.83 -18.84
CA ALA A 261 -4.59 -3.85 -18.59
C ALA A 261 -5.50 -3.60 -19.81
N ALA A 262 -4.92 -3.50 -21.01
CA ALA A 262 -5.67 -3.31 -22.25
C ALA A 262 -6.63 -4.46 -22.53
N LYS A 263 -6.23 -5.71 -22.25
CA LYS A 263 -7.10 -6.89 -22.37
C LYS A 263 -8.33 -6.85 -21.46
N GLN A 264 -8.21 -6.14 -20.34
CA GLN A 264 -9.32 -5.87 -19.41
C GLN A 264 -10.12 -4.62 -19.79
N GLY A 265 -9.72 -3.91 -20.85
CA GLY A 265 -10.44 -2.75 -21.36
C GLY A 265 -9.94 -1.40 -20.83
N SER A 266 -8.80 -1.35 -20.14
CA SER A 266 -8.22 -0.09 -19.65
C SER A 266 -7.96 0.88 -20.81
N SER A 267 -8.70 2.00 -20.82
CA SER A 267 -8.53 3.05 -21.82
C SER A 267 -7.15 3.69 -21.76
N ARG A 268 -6.59 3.84 -20.54
CA ARG A 268 -5.25 4.37 -20.31
C ARG A 268 -4.18 3.47 -20.92
N ALA A 269 -4.27 2.16 -20.68
CA ALA A 269 -3.33 1.20 -21.24
C ALA A 269 -3.40 1.14 -22.78
N LEU A 270 -4.61 1.18 -23.34
CA LEU A 270 -4.80 1.26 -24.80
C LEU A 270 -4.17 2.53 -25.38
N ASN A 271 -4.40 3.69 -24.74
CA ASN A 271 -3.80 4.95 -25.17
C ASN A 271 -2.27 4.90 -25.11
N ASN A 272 -1.70 4.42 -23.99
CA ASN A 272 -0.25 4.38 -23.81
C ASN A 272 0.44 3.41 -24.77
N LEU A 273 -0.16 2.25 -25.05
CA LEU A 273 0.32 1.37 -26.13
C LEU A 273 0.25 2.07 -27.50
N GLY A 274 -0.80 2.88 -27.73
CA GLY A 274 -0.91 3.72 -28.92
C GLY A 274 0.26 4.71 -29.03
N VAL A 275 0.66 5.35 -27.93
CA VAL A 275 1.83 6.25 -27.86
C VAL A 275 3.11 5.51 -28.21
N LEU A 276 3.33 4.34 -27.60
CA LEU A 276 4.54 3.52 -27.88
C LEU A 276 4.63 3.11 -29.36
N TYR A 277 3.52 2.74 -30.00
CA TYR A 277 3.50 2.45 -31.44
C TYR A 277 3.67 3.71 -32.31
N HIS A 278 3.14 4.85 -31.88
CA HIS A 278 3.25 6.10 -32.60
C HIS A 278 4.70 6.61 -32.63
N ASP A 279 5.35 6.62 -31.48
CA ASP A 279 6.72 7.12 -31.33
C ASP A 279 7.77 6.09 -31.74
N GLY A 280 7.44 4.80 -31.73
CA GLY A 280 8.40 3.71 -31.95
C GLY A 280 9.26 3.43 -30.70
N THR A 281 8.76 3.76 -29.50
CA THR A 281 9.47 3.56 -28.24
C THR A 281 9.23 2.17 -27.70
N GLY A 282 10.25 1.33 -27.63
CA GLY A 282 10.13 -0.06 -27.16
C GLY A 282 9.34 -0.98 -28.11
N LEU A 283 8.70 -0.44 -29.12
CA LEU A 283 7.94 -1.13 -30.16
C LEU A 283 8.31 -0.54 -31.53
N PRO A 284 8.29 -1.35 -32.62
CA PRO A 284 8.43 -0.79 -33.97
C PRO A 284 7.33 0.24 -34.25
N LYS A 285 7.69 1.41 -34.77
CA LYS A 285 6.73 2.46 -35.14
C LYS A 285 5.66 1.89 -36.07
N ASN A 286 4.37 2.04 -35.67
CA ASN A 286 3.23 1.56 -36.43
C ASN A 286 2.01 2.47 -36.24
N LEU A 287 1.86 3.44 -37.16
CA LEU A 287 0.78 4.42 -37.09
C LEU A 287 -0.62 3.81 -37.27
N VAL A 288 -0.74 2.66 -37.97
CA VAL A 288 -2.02 1.96 -38.11
C VAL A 288 -2.48 1.40 -36.77
N ASN A 289 -1.58 0.68 -36.05
CA ASN A 289 -1.89 0.16 -34.73
C ASN A 289 -2.11 1.31 -33.72
N ALA A 290 -1.31 2.37 -33.76
CA ALA A 290 -1.50 3.55 -32.91
C ALA A 290 -2.91 4.16 -33.10
N TYR A 291 -3.36 4.38 -34.34
CA TYR A 291 -4.70 4.87 -34.63
C TYR A 291 -5.79 3.98 -34.05
N VAL A 292 -5.67 2.65 -34.23
CA VAL A 292 -6.67 1.69 -33.73
C VAL A 292 -6.73 1.69 -32.21
N LEU A 293 -5.56 1.66 -31.54
CA LEU A 293 -5.48 1.65 -30.07
C LEU A 293 -6.06 2.92 -29.46
N TYR A 294 -5.76 4.11 -30.04
CA TYR A 294 -6.38 5.37 -29.59
C TYR A 294 -7.90 5.38 -29.82
N ALA A 295 -8.38 4.83 -30.95
CA ALA A 295 -9.80 4.74 -31.20
C ALA A 295 -10.51 3.82 -30.18
N LEU A 296 -9.91 2.66 -29.87
CA LEU A 296 -10.43 1.76 -28.85
C LEU A 296 -10.34 2.36 -27.45
N ALA A 297 -9.27 3.11 -27.14
CA ALA A 297 -9.15 3.86 -25.90
C ALA A 297 -10.31 4.87 -25.73
N ALA A 298 -10.63 5.62 -26.80
CA ALA A 298 -11.75 6.55 -26.77
C ALA A 298 -13.11 5.87 -26.60
N ASP A 299 -13.29 4.66 -27.15
CA ASP A 299 -14.52 3.89 -27.00
C ASP A 299 -14.69 3.33 -25.56
N LYS A 300 -13.57 3.04 -24.88
CA LYS A 300 -13.53 2.47 -23.53
C LYS A 300 -13.42 3.51 -22.42
N ALA A 301 -13.09 4.76 -22.77
CA ALA A 301 -12.91 5.83 -21.79
C ALA A 301 -14.22 6.19 -21.09
N GLU A 302 -14.20 6.14 -19.77
CA GLU A 302 -15.31 6.51 -18.90
C GLU A 302 -15.36 8.02 -18.68
N SER A 303 -14.20 8.67 -18.50
CA SER A 303 -14.12 10.11 -18.35
C SER A 303 -14.16 10.84 -19.70
N GLY A 304 -14.75 12.05 -19.69
CA GLY A 304 -14.78 12.92 -20.86
C GLY A 304 -13.39 13.37 -21.30
N ASP A 305 -12.48 13.58 -20.35
CA ASP A 305 -11.12 14.06 -20.60
C ASP A 305 -10.24 12.96 -21.19
N ASP A 306 -10.30 11.73 -20.68
CA ASP A 306 -9.61 10.56 -21.22
C ASP A 306 -10.08 10.27 -22.65
N ARG A 307 -11.41 10.32 -22.85
CA ARG A 307 -12.00 10.17 -24.18
C ARG A 307 -11.50 11.22 -25.15
N LYS A 308 -11.49 12.47 -24.71
CA LYS A 308 -11.02 13.60 -25.54
C LYS A 308 -9.55 13.44 -25.89
N LEU A 309 -8.71 13.10 -24.95
CA LEU A 309 -7.28 12.91 -25.19
C LEU A 309 -7.00 11.76 -26.17
N ALA A 310 -7.67 10.63 -26.01
CA ALA A 310 -7.55 9.51 -26.94
C ALA A 310 -8.02 9.88 -28.33
N LEU A 311 -9.11 10.68 -28.45
CA LEU A 311 -9.59 11.20 -29.75
C LEU A 311 -8.61 12.21 -30.35
N ASP A 312 -8.01 13.07 -29.58
CA ASP A 312 -7.01 14.04 -30.05
C ASP A 312 -5.77 13.29 -30.58
N ASN A 313 -5.22 12.34 -29.84
CA ASN A 313 -4.11 11.49 -30.26
C ASN A 313 -4.45 10.73 -31.55
N ARG A 314 -5.64 10.12 -31.62
CA ARG A 314 -6.12 9.44 -32.84
C ARG A 314 -6.17 10.39 -34.04
N ASN A 315 -6.71 11.59 -33.85
CA ASN A 315 -6.87 12.58 -34.91
C ASN A 315 -5.50 13.11 -35.40
N ASP A 316 -4.51 13.20 -34.53
CA ASP A 316 -3.17 13.63 -34.89
C ASP A 316 -2.47 12.53 -35.71
N VAL A 317 -2.53 11.27 -35.28
CA VAL A 317 -2.01 10.14 -36.08
C VAL A 317 -2.74 10.03 -37.45
N ALA A 318 -4.05 10.32 -37.49
CA ALA A 318 -4.78 10.29 -38.76
C ALA A 318 -4.25 11.26 -39.82
N LYS A 319 -3.62 12.37 -39.40
CA LYS A 319 -2.99 13.36 -40.30
C LYS A 319 -1.66 12.86 -40.86
N GLU A 320 -0.99 11.93 -40.15
CA GLU A 320 0.28 11.33 -40.58
C GLU A 320 0.09 10.10 -41.48
N LEU A 321 -1.10 9.48 -41.43
CA LEU A 321 -1.43 8.29 -42.24
C LEU A 321 -1.74 8.64 -43.70
N THR A 322 -1.32 7.76 -44.62
CA THR A 322 -1.83 7.82 -46.01
C THR A 322 -3.32 7.49 -46.02
N ALA A 323 -4.02 7.90 -47.08
CA ALA A 323 -5.47 7.55 -47.23
C ALA A 323 -5.69 6.03 -47.24
N ALA A 324 -4.76 5.25 -47.80
CA ALA A 324 -4.82 3.79 -47.83
C ALA A 324 -4.62 3.19 -46.41
N ASP A 325 -3.63 3.70 -45.66
CA ASP A 325 -3.36 3.21 -44.29
C ASP A 325 -4.47 3.62 -43.32
N LEU A 326 -5.05 4.81 -43.50
CA LEU A 326 -6.22 5.23 -42.71
C LEU A 326 -7.46 4.35 -42.98
N ALA A 327 -7.68 3.96 -44.25
CA ALA A 327 -8.75 3.01 -44.60
C ALA A 327 -8.49 1.63 -43.95
N LYS A 328 -7.23 1.15 -43.99
CA LYS A 328 -6.80 -0.08 -43.30
C LYS A 328 -7.00 0.01 -41.81
N ALA A 329 -6.62 1.13 -41.16
CA ALA A 329 -6.78 1.34 -39.74
C ALA A 329 -8.26 1.31 -39.31
N LYS A 330 -9.14 1.94 -40.08
CA LYS A 330 -10.60 1.93 -39.84
C LYS A 330 -11.19 0.52 -39.92
N SER A 331 -10.79 -0.27 -40.91
CA SER A 331 -11.23 -1.68 -41.04
C SER A 331 -10.67 -2.52 -39.86
N LEU A 332 -9.39 -2.38 -39.57
CA LEU A 332 -8.74 -3.13 -38.49
C LEU A 332 -9.36 -2.83 -37.11
N ARG A 333 -9.86 -1.58 -36.87
CA ARG A 333 -10.56 -1.23 -35.62
C ARG A 333 -11.79 -2.11 -35.38
N GLU A 334 -12.59 -2.38 -36.44
CA GLU A 334 -13.79 -3.21 -36.31
C GLU A 334 -13.43 -4.64 -35.92
N ASP A 335 -12.35 -5.18 -36.50
CA ASP A 335 -11.86 -6.52 -36.15
C ASP A 335 -11.19 -6.53 -34.76
N ALA A 336 -10.38 -5.51 -34.42
CA ALA A 336 -9.70 -5.36 -33.13
C ALA A 336 -10.66 -5.13 -31.96
N SER A 337 -11.84 -4.54 -32.21
CA SER A 337 -12.89 -4.41 -31.17
C SER A 337 -13.42 -5.77 -30.69
N LYS A 338 -13.30 -6.80 -31.52
CA LYS A 338 -13.71 -8.19 -31.22
C LYS A 338 -12.51 -9.07 -30.82
N ASN A 339 -11.33 -8.77 -31.32
CA ASN A 339 -10.09 -9.48 -31.02
C ASN A 339 -8.93 -8.50 -30.92
N LEU A 340 -8.66 -8.04 -29.69
CA LEU A 340 -7.64 -7.05 -29.40
C LEU A 340 -6.22 -7.53 -29.73
N ASP A 341 -5.97 -8.85 -29.73
CA ASP A 341 -4.64 -9.40 -30.04
C ASP A 341 -4.15 -9.06 -31.47
N LEU A 342 -5.02 -8.60 -32.36
CA LEU A 342 -4.65 -8.14 -33.72
C LEU A 342 -3.77 -6.87 -33.70
N VAL A 343 -3.85 -6.09 -32.66
CA VAL A 343 -3.12 -4.81 -32.54
C VAL A 343 -2.23 -4.75 -31.30
N LEU A 344 -2.33 -5.72 -30.38
CA LEU A 344 -1.44 -5.80 -29.24
C LEU A 344 -0.04 -6.27 -29.64
N PRO A 345 1.01 -5.86 -28.89
CA PRO A 345 2.37 -6.32 -29.13
C PRO A 345 2.48 -7.86 -29.05
N GLY A 346 3.16 -8.48 -30.01
CA GLY A 346 3.50 -9.90 -29.97
C GLY A 346 4.49 -10.25 -28.85
N GLN A 347 4.93 -11.54 -28.82
CA GLN A 347 5.95 -11.98 -27.82
C GLN A 347 7.37 -11.48 -28.16
N ASP A 348 7.59 -10.90 -29.35
CA ASP A 348 8.91 -10.47 -29.84
C ASP A 348 9.39 -9.12 -29.28
N VAL A 349 8.76 -8.61 -28.23
CA VAL A 349 9.13 -7.35 -27.54
C VAL A 349 10.55 -7.41 -26.94
N ALA A 350 11.07 -8.62 -26.69
CA ALA A 350 12.35 -8.84 -26.01
C ALA A 350 13.60 -8.56 -26.87
N SER A 351 13.47 -8.32 -28.20
CA SER A 351 14.62 -8.14 -29.10
C SER A 351 14.87 -6.70 -29.57
N ALA A 352 13.99 -5.76 -29.22
CA ALA A 352 14.25 -4.34 -29.45
C ALA A 352 15.15 -3.78 -28.33
N GLY A 353 16.39 -4.29 -28.25
CA GLY A 353 17.41 -3.76 -27.35
C GLY A 353 17.64 -2.30 -27.62
N ASP A 354 17.70 -1.55 -26.55
CA ASP A 354 18.40 -0.29 -26.31
C ASP A 354 18.85 0.47 -27.57
N THR A 355 17.89 0.95 -28.36
CA THR A 355 18.17 1.99 -29.36
C THR A 355 17.90 3.30 -28.67
N GLY A 356 19.03 3.94 -28.31
CA GLY A 356 19.12 5.21 -27.60
C GLY A 356 18.04 6.22 -27.97
N SER A 357 17.69 7.00 -26.97
CA SER A 357 16.78 8.15 -27.04
C SER A 357 16.87 8.83 -28.41
N PRO A 358 15.81 8.86 -29.24
CA PRO A 358 15.86 9.57 -30.51
C PRO A 358 16.01 11.06 -30.22
N ASP A 359 17.03 11.64 -30.86
CA ASP A 359 17.23 13.07 -30.92
C ASP A 359 15.96 13.75 -31.44
N VAL A 360 15.38 14.61 -30.62
CA VAL A 360 14.07 15.24 -30.91
C VAL A 360 14.30 16.29 -32.00
N GLY A 361 14.14 15.89 -33.24
CA GLY A 361 14.03 16.82 -34.36
C GLY A 361 12.83 17.75 -34.16
N ALA A 362 13.09 19.05 -34.10
CA ALA A 362 12.09 20.08 -33.93
C ALA A 362 11.00 20.01 -35.00
N ASN A 363 9.74 19.78 -34.58
CA ASN A 363 8.46 20.16 -35.19
C ASN A 363 7.34 19.09 -35.19
N GLY A 364 7.35 18.12 -34.30
CA GLY A 364 6.17 17.26 -34.07
C GLY A 364 5.65 17.43 -32.65
N LYS A 365 4.36 17.79 -32.44
CA LYS A 365 3.75 17.71 -31.13
C LYS A 365 3.75 16.24 -30.69
N LYS A 366 4.46 15.92 -29.60
CA LYS A 366 4.39 14.61 -28.96
C LYS A 366 2.94 14.26 -28.62
N PRO A 367 2.46 13.03 -28.86
CA PRO A 367 1.21 12.56 -28.27
C PRO A 367 1.22 12.80 -26.77
N LYS A 368 0.05 13.05 -26.20
CA LYS A 368 -0.06 13.27 -24.76
C LYS A 368 -0.40 11.94 -24.10
N ASP A 369 0.39 11.56 -23.10
CA ASP A 369 0.03 10.48 -22.19
C ASP A 369 -1.19 10.89 -21.36
N LEU A 370 -2.06 9.93 -21.04
CA LEU A 370 -3.15 10.17 -20.11
C LEU A 370 -2.59 10.46 -18.72
N PRO A 371 -3.09 11.50 -18.01
CA PRO A 371 -2.74 11.73 -16.62
C PRO A 371 -3.00 10.46 -15.80
N GLN A 372 -1.99 9.99 -15.09
CA GLN A 372 -2.12 8.84 -14.22
C GLN A 372 -2.52 9.32 -12.84
N GLY A 373 -3.69 8.94 -12.36
CA GLY A 373 -4.12 9.15 -10.99
C GLY A 373 -5.21 10.19 -10.79
N GLY A 374 -6.38 9.70 -10.62
CA GLY A 374 -7.53 10.28 -9.95
C GLY A 374 -8.35 9.12 -9.41
N PRO A 375 -9.16 9.29 -8.37
CA PRO A 375 -9.93 8.20 -7.80
C PRO A 375 -11.01 7.75 -8.80
N ASP A 376 -10.72 6.69 -9.54
CA ASP A 376 -11.73 5.89 -10.23
C ASP A 376 -11.99 4.67 -9.35
N ALA A 377 -12.65 4.87 -8.24
CA ALA A 377 -13.37 3.79 -7.60
C ALA A 377 -14.55 3.47 -8.54
N THR A 378 -14.91 2.19 -8.66
CA THR A 378 -15.97 1.62 -9.49
C THR A 378 -17.38 2.25 -9.33
N THR A 379 -17.46 3.52 -9.00
CA THR A 379 -18.64 4.36 -9.01
C THR A 379 -18.38 5.55 -9.93
N LYS A 380 -19.26 5.77 -10.88
CA LYS A 380 -19.22 6.89 -11.83
C LYS A 380 -19.18 8.22 -11.10
N VAL A 381 -18.01 8.84 -11.01
CA VAL A 381 -17.84 10.19 -10.48
C VAL A 381 -17.01 11.03 -11.45
N PRO A 382 -17.40 12.25 -11.81
CA PRO A 382 -16.69 13.08 -12.77
C PRO A 382 -15.37 13.63 -12.22
N ASP A 383 -14.31 13.54 -13.02
CA ASP A 383 -12.98 14.07 -12.75
C ASP A 383 -12.95 15.57 -12.45
N LYS A 384 -12.33 15.96 -11.36
CA LYS A 384 -11.74 17.30 -11.21
C LYS A 384 -10.22 17.19 -11.40
N ALA A 385 -9.77 17.55 -12.59
CA ALA A 385 -8.33 17.62 -12.90
C ALA A 385 -7.66 18.77 -12.14
N ALA A 386 -6.71 18.44 -11.26
CA ALA A 386 -5.79 19.41 -10.69
C ALA A 386 -4.55 19.51 -11.59
N THR A 387 -4.33 20.69 -12.19
CA THR A 387 -3.11 21.03 -12.91
C THR A 387 -1.97 21.29 -11.94
N VAL A 388 -0.89 20.50 -12.02
CA VAL A 388 0.33 20.67 -11.23
C VAL A 388 1.36 21.46 -12.04
N PRO A 389 1.97 22.53 -11.48
CA PRO A 389 3.12 23.21 -12.10
C PRO A 389 4.41 22.40 -11.95
N PRO A 390 5.42 22.59 -12.84
CA PRO A 390 6.65 21.79 -12.80
C PRO A 390 7.53 22.18 -11.62
N GLN A 391 8.03 21.18 -10.91
CA GLN A 391 8.95 21.31 -9.78
C GLN A 391 10.41 21.00 -10.19
N PRO A 392 11.40 21.62 -9.53
CA PRO A 392 12.81 21.46 -9.85
C PRO A 392 13.40 20.15 -9.31
N SER A 393 14.38 19.62 -10.06
CA SER A 393 15.13 18.41 -9.77
C SER A 393 15.98 18.52 -8.50
N GLY A 394 15.71 17.67 -7.48
CA GLY A 394 16.51 17.51 -6.26
C GLY A 394 17.52 16.35 -6.35
N PRO A 395 18.53 16.26 -5.47
CA PRO A 395 19.67 15.38 -5.58
C PRO A 395 19.35 13.97 -5.06
N GLY A 396 19.45 12.96 -5.92
CA GLY A 396 19.29 11.55 -5.55
C GLY A 396 19.01 10.62 -6.74
N THR A 397 19.77 10.75 -7.85
CA THR A 397 19.64 9.76 -8.93
C THR A 397 20.52 8.56 -8.63
N LEU A 398 20.14 7.37 -9.12
CA LEU A 398 20.92 6.13 -9.05
C LEU A 398 22.37 6.35 -9.54
N VAL A 399 22.57 7.22 -10.55
CA VAL A 399 23.88 7.67 -11.01
C VAL A 399 24.70 8.33 -9.90
N GLY A 400 24.10 9.25 -9.14
CA GLY A 400 24.75 9.92 -8.01
C GLY A 400 25.15 8.96 -6.90
N SER A 401 24.26 8.02 -6.56
CA SER A 401 24.52 7.00 -5.54
C SER A 401 25.66 6.05 -5.95
N VAL A 402 25.67 5.60 -7.21
CA VAL A 402 26.73 4.75 -7.75
C VAL A 402 28.07 5.51 -7.80
N LYS A 403 28.09 6.78 -8.21
CA LYS A 403 29.31 7.61 -8.20
C LYS A 403 29.86 7.81 -6.79
N ALA A 404 28.98 8.09 -5.82
CA ALA A 404 29.38 8.25 -4.42
C ALA A 404 29.98 6.95 -3.86
N ALA A 405 29.35 5.79 -4.14
CA ALA A 405 29.83 4.50 -3.69
C ALA A 405 31.17 4.10 -4.34
N LEU A 406 31.35 4.31 -5.66
CA LEU A 406 32.60 4.10 -6.36
C LEU A 406 33.73 4.98 -5.82
N THR A 407 33.46 6.27 -5.57
CA THR A 407 34.42 7.19 -5.00
C THR A 407 34.86 6.78 -3.60
N ALA A 408 33.91 6.32 -2.77
CA ALA A 408 34.18 5.82 -1.42
C ALA A 408 35.03 4.53 -1.42
N LEU A 409 34.97 3.75 -2.50
CA LEU A 409 35.80 2.56 -2.73
C LEU A 409 37.15 2.88 -3.43
N GLY A 410 37.44 4.15 -3.70
CA GLY A 410 38.70 4.58 -4.31
C GLY A 410 38.70 4.54 -5.83
N TYR A 411 37.59 4.34 -6.51
CA TYR A 411 37.51 4.42 -7.97
C TYR A 411 37.20 5.84 -8.41
N ASP A 412 37.92 6.34 -9.45
CA ASP A 412 37.68 7.67 -10.01
C ASP A 412 36.42 7.70 -10.86
N ALA A 413 35.30 7.96 -10.23
CA ALA A 413 33.98 8.00 -10.87
C ALA A 413 33.65 9.38 -11.51
N GLY A 414 34.56 10.35 -11.48
CA GLY A 414 34.32 11.72 -11.93
C GLY A 414 33.58 12.58 -10.89
N GLY A 415 33.20 13.82 -11.26
CA GLY A 415 32.59 14.80 -10.32
C GLY A 415 31.32 14.31 -9.61
N LYS A 416 30.88 15.09 -8.60
CA LYS A 416 29.71 14.75 -7.76
C LYS A 416 28.35 15.03 -8.40
N ASP A 417 28.33 15.33 -9.70
CA ASP A 417 27.08 15.56 -10.45
C ASP A 417 26.37 14.25 -10.80
N ASN A 418 25.10 14.33 -11.16
CA ASN A 418 24.27 13.18 -11.51
C ASN A 418 24.40 12.78 -12.99
N THR A 419 25.50 13.14 -13.69
CA THR A 419 25.72 12.77 -15.08
C THR A 419 26.57 11.51 -15.20
N LEU A 420 26.16 10.58 -16.06
CA LEU A 420 26.94 9.40 -16.41
C LEU A 420 28.03 9.83 -17.40
N THR A 421 29.29 9.80 -16.97
CA THR A 421 30.46 10.17 -17.80
C THR A 421 31.26 8.93 -18.18
N ASP A 422 32.13 9.05 -19.20
CA ASP A 422 33.05 7.96 -19.57
C ASP A 422 33.95 7.53 -18.40
N ARG A 423 34.29 8.44 -17.49
CA ARG A 423 35.02 8.15 -16.26
C ARG A 423 34.16 7.29 -15.31
N THR A 424 32.88 7.59 -15.14
CA THR A 424 31.97 6.80 -14.35
C THR A 424 31.84 5.39 -14.91
N VAL A 425 31.68 5.26 -16.23
CA VAL A 425 31.60 3.97 -16.93
C VAL A 425 32.89 3.17 -16.75
N ALA A 426 34.05 3.83 -16.86
CA ALA A 426 35.36 3.18 -16.64
C ALA A 426 35.54 2.71 -15.20
N ALA A 427 35.09 3.50 -14.20
CA ALA A 427 35.12 3.14 -12.79
C ALA A 427 34.22 1.94 -12.50
N ILE A 428 33.00 1.91 -13.08
CA ILE A 428 32.08 0.77 -12.98
C ILE A 428 32.74 -0.50 -13.54
N LYS A 429 33.32 -0.41 -14.75
CA LYS A 429 33.97 -1.59 -15.36
C LYS A 429 35.15 -2.08 -14.55
N SER A 430 35.93 -1.19 -13.95
CA SER A 430 37.03 -1.55 -13.06
C SER A 430 36.50 -2.29 -11.82
N PHE A 431 35.50 -1.75 -11.16
CA PHE A 431 34.88 -2.38 -10.00
C PHE A 431 34.30 -3.76 -10.35
N GLN A 432 33.53 -3.87 -11.44
CA GLN A 432 32.96 -5.14 -11.90
C GLN A 432 34.05 -6.18 -12.17
N LYS A 433 35.16 -5.77 -12.79
CA LYS A 433 36.30 -6.65 -13.03
C LYS A 433 36.95 -7.11 -11.72
N ASP A 434 37.19 -6.20 -10.78
CA ASP A 434 37.83 -6.48 -9.50
C ASP A 434 36.98 -7.40 -8.61
N LYS A 435 35.66 -7.35 -8.76
CA LYS A 435 34.71 -8.23 -8.03
C LYS A 435 34.27 -9.46 -8.82
N GLY A 436 34.86 -9.72 -10.00
CA GLY A 436 34.52 -10.89 -10.83
C GLY A 436 33.11 -10.87 -11.41
N MET A 437 32.49 -9.69 -11.49
CA MET A 437 31.16 -9.49 -12.08
C MET A 437 31.24 -9.39 -13.60
N PRO A 438 30.12 -9.59 -14.33
CA PRO A 438 30.06 -9.28 -15.77
C PRO A 438 30.44 -7.81 -16.03
N VAL A 439 31.44 -7.56 -16.88
CA VAL A 439 31.98 -6.21 -17.13
C VAL A 439 31.13 -5.49 -18.16
N THR A 440 30.00 -4.97 -17.73
CA THR A 440 29.04 -4.27 -18.60
C THR A 440 29.30 -2.77 -18.67
N GLY A 441 29.77 -2.16 -17.59
CA GLY A 441 29.89 -0.71 -17.42
C GLY A 441 28.53 -0.01 -17.26
N GLN A 442 27.46 -0.76 -17.08
CA GLN A 442 26.10 -0.25 -16.90
C GLN A 442 25.79 -0.01 -15.42
N ILE A 443 24.99 1.01 -15.15
CA ILE A 443 24.44 1.30 -13.82
C ILE A 443 23.22 0.41 -13.61
N SER A 444 23.15 -0.30 -12.47
CA SER A 444 22.03 -1.12 -12.06
C SER A 444 21.91 -1.11 -10.54
N GLU A 445 20.76 -1.48 -10.01
CA GLU A 445 20.56 -1.68 -8.58
C GLU A 445 21.45 -2.80 -8.04
N ASP A 446 21.65 -3.87 -8.81
CA ASP A 446 22.58 -4.95 -8.46
C ASP A 446 24.03 -4.44 -8.35
N LEU A 447 24.43 -3.53 -9.24
CA LEU A 447 25.73 -2.87 -9.16
C LEU A 447 25.82 -2.00 -7.90
N LEU A 448 24.77 -1.22 -7.58
CA LEU A 448 24.75 -0.40 -6.36
C LEU A 448 24.80 -1.27 -5.12
N ALA A 449 24.04 -2.37 -5.07
CA ALA A 449 24.07 -3.32 -3.98
C ALA A 449 25.46 -3.94 -3.80
N ALA A 450 26.13 -4.35 -4.91
CA ALA A 450 27.49 -4.87 -4.88
C ALA A 450 28.51 -3.82 -4.42
N LEU A 451 28.37 -2.56 -4.81
CA LEU A 451 29.20 -1.46 -4.37
C LEU A 451 29.04 -1.17 -2.87
N LEU A 452 27.81 -1.19 -2.37
CA LEU A 452 27.51 -1.00 -0.95
C LEU A 452 28.06 -2.18 -0.12
N ALA A 453 27.91 -3.42 -0.59
CA ALA A 453 28.50 -4.61 0.05
C ALA A 453 30.03 -4.54 0.09
N ALA A 454 30.68 -4.14 -1.00
CA ALA A 454 32.11 -3.97 -1.07
C ALA A 454 32.64 -2.83 -0.16
N ARG A 455 31.86 -1.77 -0.01
CA ARG A 455 32.15 -0.67 0.94
C ARG A 455 32.05 -1.20 2.38
N PHE A 456 31.08 -2.05 2.67
CA PHE A 456 30.94 -2.70 3.97
C PHE A 456 32.13 -3.63 4.26
N GLU A 457 32.57 -4.46 3.28
CA GLU A 457 33.78 -5.29 3.41
C GLU A 457 35.04 -4.47 3.68
N LEU A 458 35.18 -3.29 3.03
CA LEU A 458 36.32 -2.40 3.25
C LEU A 458 36.31 -1.79 4.67
N THR A 459 35.14 -1.42 5.17
CA THR A 459 35.00 -0.91 6.54
C THR A 459 35.23 -1.98 7.59
N THR A 460 34.86 -3.23 7.30
CA THR A 460 35.17 -4.38 8.18
C THR A 460 36.61 -4.86 8.06
N ALA A 461 37.21 -4.85 6.86
CA ALA A 461 38.60 -5.21 6.64
C ALA A 461 39.59 -4.17 7.18
N SER A 462 39.25 -2.87 7.13
CA SER A 462 40.04 -1.83 7.79
C SER A 462 40.00 -1.96 9.32
N LYS A 463 38.91 -2.46 9.89
CA LYS A 463 38.83 -2.81 11.32
C LYS A 463 39.69 -4.03 11.72
N SER A 464 39.96 -4.97 10.78
CA SER A 464 40.83 -6.13 11.02
C SER A 464 42.33 -5.89 10.76
N ALA A 465 42.69 -4.84 10.01
CA ALA A 465 44.05 -4.48 9.72
C ALA A 465 44.70 -3.50 10.72
N ASP A 466 43.90 -2.89 11.58
CA ASP A 466 44.35 -1.90 12.58
C ASP A 466 44.51 -2.51 13.99
N THR A 467 44.79 -3.83 14.07
CA THR A 467 45.27 -4.47 15.32
C THR A 467 46.78 -4.34 15.45
N GLY A 468 47.29 -3.12 15.36
CA GLY A 468 48.71 -2.82 15.52
C GLY A 468 48.95 -1.35 15.75
N GLY A 469 48.55 -0.81 16.91
CA GLY A 469 49.04 0.52 17.32
C GLY A 469 47.97 1.41 17.95
N GLY A 470 47.78 1.34 19.27
CA GLY A 470 47.17 2.39 20.08
C GLY A 470 45.66 2.35 20.13
N ASP A 471 45.10 1.64 21.12
CA ASP A 471 43.70 1.73 21.54
C ASP A 471 43.29 3.19 21.79
N ALA A 472 42.71 3.84 20.80
CA ALA A 472 41.81 4.95 21.05
C ALA A 472 40.54 4.32 21.66
N LYS A 473 40.45 4.33 22.98
CA LYS A 473 39.34 3.84 23.77
C LYS A 473 38.09 4.61 23.30
N LEU A 474 37.12 3.91 22.67
CA LEU A 474 35.85 4.52 22.37
C LEU A 474 35.22 4.96 23.69
N GLU A 475 34.79 6.22 23.76
CA GLU A 475 34.13 6.78 24.94
C GLU A 475 32.62 6.86 24.68
N LEU A 476 31.84 6.60 25.73
CA LEU A 476 30.39 6.76 25.67
C LEU A 476 30.08 8.25 25.49
N TYR A 477 29.48 8.58 24.33
CA TYR A 477 29.18 9.96 23.94
C TYR A 477 27.76 10.39 24.29
N ALA A 478 26.77 9.52 24.03
CA ALA A 478 25.36 9.78 24.32
C ALA A 478 24.58 8.50 24.57
N THR A 479 23.45 8.65 25.24
CA THR A 479 22.48 7.55 25.44
C THR A 479 21.11 7.99 24.97
N GLY A 480 20.31 7.01 24.52
CA GLY A 480 18.94 7.22 24.07
C GLY A 480 18.10 5.97 24.21
N SER A 481 16.87 6.05 23.74
CA SER A 481 15.96 4.91 23.70
C SER A 481 15.70 4.48 22.27
N GLY A 482 15.30 3.23 22.12
CA GLY A 482 14.79 2.67 20.86
C GLY A 482 13.83 1.54 21.16
N PHE A 483 13.22 0.99 20.13
CA PHE A 483 12.31 -0.14 20.31
C PHE A 483 12.30 -1.05 19.08
N TYR A 484 12.15 -2.34 19.31
CA TYR A 484 12.03 -3.33 18.25
C TYR A 484 10.70 -3.18 17.52
N VAL A 485 10.77 -3.08 16.18
CA VAL A 485 9.61 -2.91 15.31
C VAL A 485 9.29 -4.14 14.46
N SER A 486 10.18 -5.12 14.44
CA SER A 486 9.98 -6.35 13.66
C SER A 486 10.57 -7.58 14.35
N PRO A 487 10.05 -8.77 14.03
CA PRO A 487 10.62 -10.04 14.52
C PRO A 487 12.04 -10.32 13.99
N LEU A 488 12.49 -9.56 13.00
CA LEU A 488 13.84 -9.71 12.42
C LEU A 488 14.90 -8.88 13.15
N GLY A 489 14.55 -8.14 14.21
CA GLY A 489 15.48 -7.37 15.04
C GLY A 489 15.74 -5.95 14.55
N HIS A 490 14.83 -5.36 13.79
CA HIS A 490 14.89 -3.94 13.46
C HIS A 490 14.49 -3.08 14.66
N ILE A 491 15.25 -2.02 14.91
CA ILE A 491 15.06 -1.11 16.02
C ILE A 491 14.91 0.30 15.44
N VAL A 492 13.88 1.01 15.89
CA VAL A 492 13.70 2.44 15.59
C VAL A 492 14.18 3.28 16.74
N THR A 493 14.80 4.42 16.40
CA THR A 493 15.18 5.50 17.31
C THR A 493 15.13 6.84 16.57
N ASN A 494 15.56 7.93 17.20
CA ASN A 494 15.73 9.21 16.51
C ASN A 494 17.09 9.32 15.78
N ASP A 495 17.14 10.16 14.74
CA ASP A 495 18.39 10.48 14.03
C ASP A 495 19.41 11.13 14.95
N HIS A 496 18.99 12.10 15.78
CA HIS A 496 19.90 12.78 16.71
C HIS A 496 20.52 11.86 17.78
N VAL A 497 19.92 10.68 18.05
CA VAL A 497 20.49 9.67 18.97
C VAL A 497 21.67 8.93 18.34
N VAL A 498 21.70 8.83 17.01
CA VAL A 498 22.75 8.12 16.28
C VAL A 498 23.74 9.05 15.57
N ASP A 499 23.45 10.36 15.52
CA ASP A 499 24.28 11.34 14.80
C ASP A 499 25.67 11.47 15.45
N GLY A 500 26.72 11.37 14.65
CA GLY A 500 28.11 11.44 15.11
C GLY A 500 28.64 10.19 15.77
N CYS A 501 27.87 9.12 15.97
CA CYS A 501 28.33 7.87 16.58
C CYS A 501 29.26 7.08 15.64
N LYS A 502 30.36 6.60 16.16
CA LYS A 502 31.22 5.63 15.46
C LYS A 502 30.66 4.22 15.59
N GLU A 503 30.06 3.92 16.73
CA GLU A 503 29.44 2.62 16.99
C GLU A 503 28.19 2.80 17.86
N MET A 504 27.12 2.10 17.50
CA MET A 504 25.90 2.01 18.27
C MET A 504 25.84 0.67 19.01
N ARG A 505 25.45 0.70 20.29
CA ARG A 505 25.31 -0.52 21.09
C ARG A 505 24.00 -0.52 21.87
N LEU A 506 23.50 -1.72 22.14
CA LEU A 506 22.57 -1.93 23.26
C LEU A 506 23.34 -1.85 24.58
N ALA A 507 22.66 -1.54 25.65
CA ALA A 507 23.20 -1.49 26.99
C ALA A 507 23.88 -2.77 27.49
N ASN A 508 23.61 -3.90 26.87
CA ASN A 508 24.30 -5.18 27.14
C ASN A 508 25.58 -5.38 26.32
N GLY A 509 26.04 -4.33 25.61
CA GLY A 509 27.24 -4.33 24.77
C GLY A 509 27.03 -4.90 23.37
N THR A 510 25.81 -5.28 22.99
CA THR A 510 25.54 -5.78 21.61
C THR A 510 25.69 -4.65 20.61
N VAL A 511 26.59 -4.80 19.65
CA VAL A 511 26.79 -3.82 18.56
C VAL A 511 25.63 -3.90 17.59
N LEU A 512 25.14 -2.74 17.18
CA LEU A 512 24.03 -2.55 16.25
C LEU A 512 24.56 -2.00 14.92
N GLU A 513 23.95 -2.45 13.83
CA GLU A 513 24.18 -1.91 12.50
C GLU A 513 23.22 -0.72 12.25
N LEU A 514 23.76 0.42 11.85
CA LEU A 514 22.94 1.55 11.39
C LEU A 514 22.56 1.32 9.92
N ILE A 515 21.26 1.11 9.66
CA ILE A 515 20.76 0.89 8.31
C ILE A 515 20.62 2.22 7.57
N ILE A 516 19.85 3.16 8.15
CA ILE A 516 19.56 4.46 7.54
C ILE A 516 19.11 5.48 8.59
N THR A 517 19.25 6.75 8.25
CA THR A 517 18.68 7.88 9.00
C THR A 517 17.79 8.73 8.11
N ASP A 518 16.77 9.33 8.71
CA ASP A 518 15.90 10.34 8.12
C ASP A 518 15.98 11.61 8.99
N LYS A 519 16.89 12.51 8.59
CA LYS A 519 17.11 13.76 9.32
C LYS A 519 15.91 14.70 9.30
N ALA A 520 15.08 14.61 8.25
CA ALA A 520 13.92 15.50 8.11
C ALA A 520 12.83 15.16 9.12
N ASN A 521 12.66 13.86 9.43
CA ASN A 521 11.68 13.37 10.38
C ASN A 521 12.29 12.93 11.72
N ASP A 522 13.60 13.14 11.91
CA ASP A 522 14.35 12.74 13.10
C ASP A 522 14.16 11.25 13.45
N LEU A 523 14.35 10.37 12.46
CA LEU A 523 14.23 8.92 12.60
C LEU A 523 15.51 8.22 12.17
N ALA A 524 15.83 7.11 12.85
CA ALA A 524 16.89 6.19 12.47
C ALA A 524 16.45 4.73 12.61
N LEU A 525 16.93 3.89 11.71
CA LEU A 525 16.72 2.46 11.70
C LEU A 525 18.02 1.73 11.97
N LEU A 526 18.01 0.92 13.01
CA LEU A 526 19.12 0.07 13.42
C LEU A 526 18.75 -1.41 13.26
N LYS A 527 19.74 -2.27 13.16
CA LYS A 527 19.60 -3.72 13.09
C LYS A 527 20.40 -4.39 14.18
N ALA A 528 19.74 -5.17 15.00
CA ALA A 528 20.39 -6.07 15.95
C ALA A 528 20.79 -7.39 15.27
N PRO A 529 21.92 -8.01 15.64
CA PRO A 529 22.37 -9.30 15.08
C PRO A 529 21.45 -10.47 15.43
N LYS A 530 20.57 -10.28 16.42
CA LYS A 530 19.55 -11.26 16.84
C LYS A 530 18.21 -10.55 17.07
N PRO A 531 17.08 -11.26 16.86
CA PRO A 531 15.78 -10.73 17.24
C PRO A 531 15.71 -10.30 18.70
N GLY A 532 14.91 -9.27 18.97
CA GLY A 532 14.56 -8.89 20.34
C GLY A 532 13.63 -9.92 21.01
N PRO A 533 13.45 -9.82 22.34
CA PRO A 533 12.54 -10.70 23.07
C PRO A 533 11.09 -10.54 22.66
N SER A 534 10.71 -9.36 22.22
CA SER A 534 9.41 -9.02 21.61
C SER A 534 9.57 -7.78 20.72
N PHE A 535 8.54 -7.43 19.98
CA PHE A 535 8.49 -6.22 19.15
C PHE A 535 7.13 -5.57 19.28
N VAL A 536 7.03 -4.30 18.90
CA VAL A 536 5.79 -3.52 19.01
C VAL A 536 4.79 -3.93 17.95
N HIS A 537 3.50 -3.71 18.28
CA HIS A 537 2.46 -3.64 17.27
C HIS A 537 2.11 -2.17 17.04
N PHE A 538 1.84 -1.83 15.80
CA PHE A 538 1.31 -0.52 15.44
C PHE A 538 -0.20 -0.49 15.68
N ARG A 539 -0.72 0.66 16.06
CA ARG A 539 -2.15 0.82 16.21
C ARG A 539 -2.85 0.60 14.87
N ASP A 540 -3.75 -0.36 14.82
CA ASP A 540 -4.60 -0.60 13.66
C ASP A 540 -5.69 0.47 13.56
N GLY A 541 -5.99 0.93 12.33
CA GLY A 541 -7.05 1.87 12.04
C GLY A 541 -6.65 3.33 12.26
N ARG A 542 -7.63 4.15 12.71
CA ARG A 542 -7.47 5.61 12.82
C ARG A 542 -6.32 6.02 13.72
N GLY A 543 -5.68 7.14 13.38
CA GLY A 543 -4.68 7.80 14.20
C GLY A 543 -5.19 8.19 15.60
N VAL A 544 -4.31 8.71 16.43
CA VAL A 544 -4.67 9.23 17.75
C VAL A 544 -5.58 10.47 17.65
N ARG A 545 -6.33 10.73 18.72
CA ARG A 545 -7.18 11.92 18.84
C ARG A 545 -6.66 12.86 19.90
N THR A 546 -6.93 14.13 19.73
CA THR A 546 -6.72 15.11 20.80
C THR A 546 -7.49 14.71 22.07
N GLY A 547 -6.82 14.73 23.21
CA GLY A 547 -7.36 14.28 24.50
C GLY A 547 -7.18 12.79 24.78
N GLU A 548 -6.71 12.01 23.82
CA GLU A 548 -6.49 10.57 24.01
C GLU A 548 -5.31 10.29 24.95
N GLY A 549 -5.50 9.36 25.89
CA GLY A 549 -4.48 8.95 26.84
C GLY A 549 -3.37 8.15 26.16
N ILE A 550 -2.13 8.48 26.50
CA ILE A 550 -0.93 7.82 25.98
C ILE A 550 0.06 7.51 27.10
N LEU A 551 0.99 6.59 26.82
CA LEU A 551 2.17 6.32 27.64
C LEU A 551 3.41 6.47 26.77
N ILE A 552 4.50 6.96 27.36
CA ILE A 552 5.84 6.89 26.75
C ILE A 552 6.72 5.99 27.59
N ALA A 553 7.58 5.22 26.90
CA ALA A 553 8.52 4.32 27.53
C ALA A 553 9.94 4.61 27.05
N GLY A 554 10.91 4.66 27.97
CA GLY A 554 12.30 4.95 27.61
C GLY A 554 13.25 4.80 28.80
N PHE A 555 14.51 5.14 28.57
CA PHE A 555 15.60 5.04 29.56
C PHE A 555 16.21 6.42 29.82
N PRO A 556 15.54 7.27 30.62
CA PRO A 556 16.04 8.60 30.89
C PRO A 556 17.29 8.54 31.76
N LEU A 557 18.34 9.29 31.42
CA LEU A 557 19.54 9.52 32.21
C LEU A 557 20.05 8.26 32.91
N ARG A 558 20.27 7.19 32.12
CA ARG A 558 20.52 5.82 32.61
C ARG A 558 21.61 5.72 33.68
N ASP A 559 22.71 6.46 33.51
CA ASP A 559 23.84 6.41 34.42
C ASP A 559 23.67 7.30 35.67
N GLU A 560 22.68 8.24 35.64
CA GLU A 560 22.46 9.17 36.72
C GLU A 560 21.24 8.84 37.59
N ILE A 561 20.19 8.21 37.01
CA ILE A 561 18.91 8.00 37.70
C ILE A 561 18.53 6.51 37.80
N SER A 562 18.50 5.75 36.72
CA SER A 562 18.06 4.33 36.75
C SER A 562 18.46 3.56 35.48
N SER A 563 18.86 2.29 35.65
CA SER A 563 19.05 1.32 34.57
C SER A 563 17.73 0.68 34.12
N GLU A 564 16.60 0.99 34.77
CA GLU A 564 15.29 0.44 34.45
C GLU A 564 14.50 1.35 33.53
N ILE A 565 13.56 0.75 32.77
CA ILE A 565 12.66 1.50 31.90
C ILE A 565 11.77 2.45 32.72
N ASN A 566 11.69 3.67 32.29
CA ASN A 566 10.76 4.65 32.86
C ASN A 566 9.51 4.75 31.95
N VAL A 567 8.34 4.77 32.56
CA VAL A 567 7.07 4.93 31.87
C VAL A 567 6.34 6.14 32.43
N THR A 568 6.05 7.11 31.58
CA THR A 568 5.27 8.29 31.92
C THR A 568 3.97 8.33 31.16
N THR A 569 2.94 8.93 31.77
CA THR A 569 1.59 9.01 31.19
C THR A 569 1.24 10.44 30.83
N GLY A 570 0.43 10.62 29.80
CA GLY A 570 -0.09 11.91 29.37
C GLY A 570 -1.21 11.75 28.36
N ASN A 571 -1.47 12.81 27.62
CA ASN A 571 -2.48 12.82 26.57
C ASN A 571 -1.90 13.43 25.28
N VAL A 572 -2.50 13.14 24.14
CA VAL A 572 -2.29 13.89 22.91
C VAL A 572 -2.97 15.25 23.05
N SER A 573 -2.20 16.33 22.96
CA SER A 573 -2.74 17.70 23.09
C SER A 573 -2.99 18.37 21.74
N SER A 574 -2.27 17.97 20.68
CA SER A 574 -2.47 18.42 19.31
C SER A 574 -2.06 17.33 18.32
N LEU A 575 -2.67 17.33 17.15
CA LEU A 575 -2.33 16.43 16.03
C LEU A 575 -1.33 17.08 15.07
N ALA A 576 -0.71 18.17 15.48
CA ALA A 576 0.36 18.83 14.73
C ALA A 576 1.39 19.41 15.70
N GLY A 577 2.63 19.47 15.26
CA GLY A 577 3.75 20.11 15.91
C GLY A 577 3.81 21.62 15.65
N PRO A 578 4.96 22.25 15.93
CA PRO A 578 5.22 23.66 15.64
C PRO A 578 4.97 23.97 14.15
N ASN A 579 4.53 25.19 13.86
CA ASN A 579 4.23 25.63 12.48
C ASN A 579 3.20 24.75 11.73
N ASN A 580 2.31 24.07 12.48
CA ASN A 580 1.32 23.13 11.94
C ASN A 580 1.94 21.89 11.23
N ASP A 581 3.12 21.48 11.71
CA ASP A 581 3.81 20.30 11.20
C ASP A 581 3.04 19.02 11.60
N ARG A 582 2.46 18.34 10.63
CA ARG A 582 1.66 17.12 10.81
C ARG A 582 2.50 15.84 10.87
N THR A 583 3.80 15.90 10.65
CA THR A 583 4.70 14.76 10.91
C THR A 583 4.83 14.51 12.40
N LEU A 584 4.49 15.50 13.21
CA LEU A 584 4.57 15.47 14.65
C LEU A 584 3.18 15.49 15.31
N ILE A 585 3.10 14.92 16.51
CA ILE A 585 1.98 15.10 17.45
C ILE A 585 2.49 15.77 18.71
N GLN A 586 1.69 16.67 19.29
CA GLN A 586 2.00 17.28 20.58
C GLN A 586 1.43 16.44 21.72
N ILE A 587 2.23 16.20 22.76
CA ILE A 587 1.88 15.36 23.89
C ILE A 587 2.13 16.07 25.21
N THR A 588 1.37 15.70 26.24
CA THR A 588 1.53 16.25 27.61
C THR A 588 2.34 15.34 28.53
N ALA A 589 2.68 14.13 28.09
CA ALA A 589 3.51 13.22 28.87
C ALA A 589 4.89 13.85 29.10
N PRO A 590 5.41 13.84 30.34
CA PRO A 590 6.74 14.37 30.64
C PRO A 590 7.83 13.60 29.86
N VAL A 591 8.61 14.32 29.07
CA VAL A 591 9.77 13.81 28.34
C VAL A 591 11.05 14.26 29.04
N GLN A 592 11.98 13.35 29.25
CA GLN A 592 13.30 13.58 29.83
C GLN A 592 14.39 13.20 28.83
N HIS A 593 15.60 13.73 29.00
CA HIS A 593 16.77 13.28 28.24
C HIS A 593 16.92 11.77 28.35
N GLY A 594 17.18 11.10 27.22
CA GLY A 594 17.25 9.64 27.14
C GLY A 594 15.93 8.95 26.78
N ASN A 595 14.77 9.62 26.90
CA ASN A 595 13.50 9.09 26.36
C ASN A 595 13.39 9.23 24.84
N SER A 596 14.20 10.08 24.22
CA SER A 596 14.26 10.28 22.76
C SER A 596 14.46 8.95 22.04
N GLY A 597 13.66 8.70 21.02
CA GLY A 597 13.62 7.44 20.26
C GLY A 597 12.78 6.34 20.91
N GLY A 598 12.25 6.54 22.10
CA GLY A 598 11.34 5.60 22.76
C GLY A 598 9.92 5.62 22.15
N PRO A 599 9.14 4.54 22.32
CA PRO A 599 7.80 4.46 21.76
C PRO A 599 6.80 5.31 22.54
N VAL A 600 5.87 5.95 21.82
CA VAL A 600 4.60 6.47 22.36
C VAL A 600 3.54 5.40 22.13
N LEU A 601 2.87 4.98 23.20
CA LEU A 601 1.91 3.87 23.21
C LEU A 601 0.51 4.38 23.54
N ASP A 602 -0.50 3.82 22.89
CA ASP A 602 -1.89 4.00 23.30
C ASP A 602 -2.26 3.11 24.51
N LEU A 603 -3.49 3.24 24.99
CA LEU A 603 -3.95 2.46 26.13
C LEU A 603 -4.15 0.96 25.84
N ALA A 604 -3.97 0.50 24.62
CA ALA A 604 -3.91 -0.92 24.25
C ALA A 604 -2.46 -1.43 24.17
N GLY A 605 -1.47 -0.54 24.31
CA GLY A 605 -0.04 -0.85 24.22
C GLY A 605 0.49 -0.87 22.79
N ASN A 606 -0.24 -0.30 21.84
CA ASN A 606 0.19 -0.20 20.44
C ASN A 606 0.93 1.12 20.20
N VAL A 607 1.92 1.13 19.30
CA VAL A 607 2.69 2.32 18.95
C VAL A 607 1.82 3.32 18.19
N VAL A 608 1.88 4.56 18.64
CA VAL A 608 1.23 5.72 18.04
C VAL A 608 2.21 6.86 17.73
N GLY A 609 3.49 6.70 18.05
CA GLY A 609 4.54 7.65 17.71
C GLY A 609 5.89 7.27 18.30
N VAL A 610 6.90 8.10 18.01
CA VAL A 610 8.27 8.03 18.54
C VAL A 610 8.55 9.31 19.31
N VAL A 611 8.98 9.21 20.57
CA VAL A 611 9.33 10.38 21.38
C VAL A 611 10.44 11.15 20.69
N GLN A 612 10.19 12.43 20.38
CA GLN A 612 11.21 13.39 20.01
C GLN A 612 11.64 14.17 21.25
N SER A 613 12.73 14.90 21.21
CA SER A 613 13.21 15.67 22.34
C SER A 613 12.23 16.79 22.77
N LYS A 614 12.46 17.36 23.93
CA LYS A 614 11.78 18.56 24.40
C LYS A 614 12.04 19.70 23.41
N PHE A 615 11.00 20.46 23.05
CA PHE A 615 11.14 21.64 22.19
C PHE A 615 12.07 22.66 22.87
N ASP A 616 13.18 22.98 22.21
CA ASP A 616 14.05 24.09 22.63
C ASP A 616 13.87 25.26 21.65
N PRO A 617 13.14 26.31 22.05
CA PRO A 617 12.90 27.46 21.18
C PRO A 617 14.15 28.32 20.94
N SER A 618 15.24 28.10 21.69
CA SER A 618 16.48 28.86 21.51
C SER A 618 17.35 28.36 20.36
N ALA A 619 17.12 27.13 19.86
CA ALA A 619 17.91 26.53 18.80
C ALA A 619 17.69 27.18 17.42
N ASP A 620 16.54 27.84 17.21
CA ASP A 620 16.12 28.31 15.88
C ASP A 620 16.25 29.85 15.67
N THR A 621 16.44 30.65 16.73
CA THR A 621 16.32 32.10 16.59
C THR A 621 17.58 32.90 16.89
N GLY A 622 18.64 32.35 17.44
CA GLY A 622 19.90 33.10 17.71
C GLY A 622 19.74 34.40 18.54
N ASP A 623 18.55 34.65 19.06
CA ASP A 623 18.20 35.82 19.84
C ASP A 623 17.87 35.43 21.29
N ASP A 624 18.50 36.10 22.22
CA ASP A 624 18.50 35.89 23.67
C ASP A 624 17.14 36.26 24.34
N ASN A 625 16.03 36.20 23.62
CA ASN A 625 14.68 36.40 24.12
C ASN A 625 14.06 35.05 24.53
N THR A 626 14.27 34.66 25.77
CA THR A 626 13.63 33.49 26.40
C THR A 626 12.10 33.61 26.33
N ILE A 627 11.51 32.91 25.38
CA ILE A 627 10.07 32.62 25.41
C ILE A 627 9.86 31.59 26.52
N ASP A 628 9.07 31.94 27.53
CA ASP A 628 8.70 31.04 28.63
C ASP A 628 7.83 29.92 28.07
N VAL A 629 8.46 28.79 27.66
CA VAL A 629 7.75 27.64 27.14
C VAL A 629 7.03 26.93 28.27
N PRO A 630 5.71 26.74 28.20
CA PRO A 630 4.97 26.03 29.23
C PRO A 630 5.60 24.65 29.47
N GLN A 631 5.90 24.33 30.71
CA GLN A 631 6.34 22.99 31.11
C GLN A 631 5.23 22.01 30.73
N ASN A 632 5.53 20.97 29.97
CA ASN A 632 4.64 19.91 29.43
C ASN A 632 4.16 20.09 27.98
N VAL A 633 4.87 20.84 27.14
CA VAL A 633 4.73 20.81 25.69
C VAL A 633 5.87 19.96 25.14
N ASN A 634 5.56 18.74 24.75
CA ASN A 634 6.52 17.80 24.16
C ASN A 634 5.98 17.30 22.83
N PHE A 635 6.86 16.79 21.97
CA PHE A 635 6.50 16.33 20.66
C PHE A 635 6.94 14.87 20.44
N ALA A 636 6.21 14.20 19.57
CA ALA A 636 6.56 12.87 19.08
C ALA A 636 6.34 12.80 17.56
N VAL A 637 7.19 12.10 16.87
CA VAL A 637 6.98 11.74 15.45
C VAL A 637 5.75 10.87 15.38
N SER A 638 4.82 11.19 14.46
CA SER A 638 3.55 10.48 14.33
C SER A 638 3.74 9.03 13.86
N ALA A 639 2.82 8.14 14.23
CA ALA A 639 2.85 6.75 13.73
C ALA A 639 2.77 6.67 12.20
N ASN A 640 2.10 7.60 11.54
CA ASN A 640 2.02 7.62 10.08
C ASN A 640 3.38 7.94 9.46
N THR A 641 4.09 8.94 9.99
CA THR A 641 5.46 9.26 9.56
C THR A 641 6.40 8.08 9.78
N LEU A 642 6.30 7.44 10.96
CA LEU A 642 7.09 6.25 11.28
C LEU A 642 6.81 5.07 10.34
N ARG A 643 5.54 4.79 10.05
CA ARG A 643 5.17 3.73 9.08
C ARG A 643 5.73 4.02 7.70
N SER A 644 5.57 5.26 7.20
CA SER A 644 6.14 5.67 5.91
C SER A 644 7.66 5.47 5.85
N PHE A 645 8.35 5.75 6.96
CA PHE A 645 9.79 5.51 7.08
C PHE A 645 10.13 4.01 7.04
N LEU A 646 9.42 3.16 7.76
CA LEU A 646 9.62 1.69 7.78
C LEU A 646 9.27 1.05 6.44
N ASP A 647 8.16 1.47 5.83
CA ASP A 647 7.71 1.01 4.51
C ASP A 647 8.77 1.32 3.43
N ALA A 648 9.37 2.50 3.49
CA ALA A 648 10.46 2.89 2.58
C ALA A 648 11.72 2.00 2.71
N GLN A 649 11.88 1.33 3.84
CA GLN A 649 13.01 0.42 4.13
C GLN A 649 12.64 -1.06 4.04
N GLU A 650 11.44 -1.40 3.55
CA GLU A 650 10.95 -2.79 3.44
C GLU A 650 10.93 -3.55 4.78
N VAL A 651 10.74 -2.84 5.89
CA VAL A 651 10.65 -3.45 7.21
C VAL A 651 9.23 -3.88 7.47
N ASP A 652 9.01 -5.18 7.56
CA ASP A 652 7.72 -5.75 7.97
C ASP A 652 7.46 -5.42 9.45
N TYR A 653 6.28 -4.89 9.73
CA TYR A 653 5.78 -4.64 11.09
C TYR A 653 4.34 -5.14 11.23
N GLU A 654 3.93 -5.43 12.46
CA GLU A 654 2.59 -5.93 12.75
C GLU A 654 1.71 -4.81 13.29
N SER A 655 0.40 -4.87 12.96
CA SER A 655 -0.62 -3.97 13.49
C SER A 655 -1.60 -4.72 14.39
N ALA A 656 -2.14 -4.04 15.41
CA ALA A 656 -3.13 -4.60 16.32
C ALA A 656 -4.23 -3.58 16.67
N PRO A 657 -5.48 -4.04 16.87
CA PRO A 657 -6.59 -3.16 17.19
C PRO A 657 -6.47 -2.58 18.61
N SER A 658 -6.81 -1.30 18.76
CA SER A 658 -6.85 -0.60 20.05
C SER A 658 -8.22 -0.74 20.73
N THR A 659 -8.74 -1.96 20.82
CA THR A 659 -10.06 -2.26 21.40
C THR A 659 -10.02 -2.61 22.88
N THR A 660 -8.85 -2.96 23.40
CA THR A 660 -8.66 -3.36 24.80
C THR A 660 -7.92 -2.25 25.56
N THR A 661 -8.49 -1.76 26.63
CA THR A 661 -7.78 -0.83 27.53
C THR A 661 -7.05 -1.63 28.59
N LEU A 662 -5.72 -1.49 28.61
CA LEU A 662 -4.83 -2.09 29.61
C LEU A 662 -4.54 -1.07 30.71
N SER A 663 -4.17 -1.54 31.88
CA SER A 663 -3.62 -0.68 32.94
C SER A 663 -2.22 -0.18 32.53
N SER A 664 -1.81 0.97 33.11
CA SER A 664 -0.45 1.49 32.87
C SER A 664 0.64 0.49 33.25
N ALA A 665 0.41 -0.32 34.31
CA ALA A 665 1.34 -1.37 34.73
C ALA A 665 1.46 -2.51 33.69
N GLU A 666 0.36 -2.91 33.07
CA GLU A 666 0.37 -3.94 32.00
C GLU A 666 1.07 -3.43 30.75
N ILE A 667 0.85 -2.15 30.39
CA ILE A 667 1.54 -1.53 29.23
C ILE A 667 3.03 -1.39 29.54
N ALA A 668 3.41 -0.96 30.75
CA ALA A 668 4.80 -0.89 31.17
C ALA A 668 5.52 -2.24 31.10
N ASN A 669 4.87 -3.32 31.56
CA ASN A 669 5.40 -4.68 31.47
C ASN A 669 5.59 -5.13 30.01
N ARG A 670 4.68 -4.77 29.10
CA ARG A 670 4.83 -5.04 27.67
C ARG A 670 5.99 -4.23 27.08
N ALA A 671 6.04 -2.93 27.39
CA ALA A 671 7.08 -2.03 26.89
C ALA A 671 8.48 -2.48 27.28
N HIS A 672 8.66 -3.08 28.45
CA HIS A 672 9.92 -3.67 28.90
C HIS A 672 10.45 -4.77 27.97
N GLY A 673 9.56 -5.48 27.25
CA GLY A 673 9.93 -6.54 26.33
C GLY A 673 10.52 -6.06 25.00
N PHE A 674 10.19 -4.85 24.56
CA PHE A 674 10.58 -4.34 23.23
C PHE A 674 11.34 -3.01 23.26
N THR A 675 11.29 -2.23 24.35
CA THR A 675 12.05 -0.97 24.46
C THR A 675 13.48 -1.26 24.92
N VAL A 676 14.43 -0.60 24.32
CA VAL A 676 15.86 -0.80 24.56
C VAL A 676 16.59 0.50 24.83
N SER A 677 17.61 0.44 25.68
CA SER A 677 18.56 1.53 25.86
C SER A 677 19.67 1.43 24.82
N LEU A 678 19.92 2.54 24.16
CA LEU A 678 20.93 2.71 23.13
C LEU A 678 22.12 3.50 23.65
N GLU A 679 23.31 3.12 23.28
CA GLU A 679 24.57 3.76 23.61
C GLU A 679 25.29 4.15 22.32
N CYS A 680 25.65 5.43 22.22
CA CYS A 680 26.47 6.01 21.15
C CYS A 680 27.91 6.10 21.62
N TRP A 681 28.82 5.51 20.92
CA TRP A 681 30.26 5.49 21.23
C TRP A 681 31.05 6.23 20.13
N GLN A 682 31.95 7.17 20.53
CA GLN A 682 32.81 7.96 19.64
C GLN A 682 34.30 7.67 19.83
#